data_7a0cb8d3e192c72fd7cee9553a738048
#
_entry.id   7a0cb8d3e192c72fd7cee9553a738048
#
_cell.length_a   1.000
_cell.length_b   1.000
_cell.length_c   1.000
_cell.angle_alpha   90.00
_cell.angle_beta   90.00
_cell.angle_gamma   90.00
#
_symmetry.space_group_name_H-M   'P 1'
#
loop_
_entity.id
_entity.type
_entity.pdbx_description
1 polymer ?
#
loop_
_entity_poly.entity_id
_entity_poly.type
_entity_poly.pdbx_seq_one_letter_code
_entity_poly.pdbx_strand_id
1 'polypeptide(L)'
;MKKLSALILIATAMVTFTGCKNSSQTANPLLETWNTPFGVPPFDRIKAEHFKPAIEEGIRQHNAQIDSIVSNTEIPSFANVIEALDRSGQTLTNAYTTFSLLNAAESNAQMQELDMELSPMISAHFDNIYLNDRLFNKVKAVYDQRDQITDPQQKRLTELIYDRFVRAGALLTPEQKNELKQVNEQLSTLGVQFSNNLMADNNAFTLVIDNPNDLKGLPTSIQTAANTEALNRKKEGVWIFTLSKPSLIPFLTYADNRELREKMYKAYLERCSHGDSSDNSKIINQIVKLRLDKAKLLGYPSYAALALDEEMAKTPENAYALLDQLWQPSLELAKKELEEMKAIKKAETGDDSFESWDWWYYAEKVRKQKYDLNEEELRPYLSLSNVLQGIFQLSNRLWGITFRPVSVPVYHPECVAYEVLDKDNSHLGILYFDFYPRPGKQGGAWCGTYRDAHYENGKRVAPGVTIVANVSRPATKNGVALLNLDEAETLFHEFGHALHSLFSQVKYTGLAGVEQDFVELPSQIMENWAFEPAMLRMYAKHYQNGAPMPEDLIEKIRRSSLFNQGFTTTELLAASLSDLDIHTITEYQPIDLNRFEKQMLNEKRGLMPQIEPRYRYPYFSHIFGGGYAAGYYSYIWAEVLDKDAYQAFVESGDIFDRPTAESYRKNILERGARYGALQKIPWPRTRYQTVDGRSWIDRGGDRLHRCASCASRYGCTQCLDPSHYRRDRHHCKIGLLRPSPYGKFQ
;
A
#
# COMPACT_ATOMS: atom_id res chain seq x y z
N MET A 1 89.61 -8.47 -24.39
CA MET A 1 89.86 -7.41 -25.29
C MET A 1 88.71 -6.39 -25.08
N LYS A 2 89.07 -5.32 -24.67
CA LYS A 2 88.49 -4.15 -24.00
C LYS A 2 87.13 -3.72 -24.53
N LYS A 3 86.12 -3.60 -23.62
CA LYS A 3 84.88 -2.84 -23.85
C LYS A 3 84.90 -1.61 -22.96
N LEU A 4 84.74 -0.45 -23.58
CA LEU A 4 84.54 0.82 -22.95
C LEU A 4 83.09 0.96 -22.49
N SER A 5 82.94 1.35 -21.23
CA SER A 5 81.63 1.70 -20.66
C SER A 5 81.48 3.24 -20.67
N ALA A 6 80.42 3.72 -21.28
CA ALA A 6 80.05 5.13 -21.24
C ALA A 6 79.03 5.33 -20.09
N LEU A 7 79.36 6.20 -19.13
CA LEU A 7 78.52 6.71 -18.08
C LEU A 7 77.65 7.85 -18.65
N ILE A 8 76.31 7.73 -18.54
CA ILE A 8 75.42 8.85 -18.75
C ILE A 8 74.87 9.28 -17.38
N LEU A 9 75.25 10.50 -16.97
CA LEU A 9 74.68 11.20 -15.81
C LEU A 9 73.25 11.68 -16.17
N ILE A 10 72.26 11.22 -15.44
CA ILE A 10 70.90 11.79 -15.48
C ILE A 10 70.75 12.64 -14.21
N ALA A 11 70.65 13.95 -14.41
CA ALA A 11 70.30 14.90 -13.36
C ALA A 11 68.86 14.80 -13.00
N THR A 12 68.57 14.38 -11.77
CA THR A 12 67.19 14.30 -11.22
C THR A 12 66.80 15.69 -10.69
N ALA A 13 65.93 16.39 -11.40
CA ALA A 13 65.27 17.59 -10.90
C ALA A 13 64.17 17.17 -9.92
N MET A 14 64.40 17.43 -8.63
CA MET A 14 63.32 17.36 -7.62
C MET A 14 62.28 18.49 -7.85
N VAL A 15 61.16 18.18 -8.39
CA VAL A 15 59.97 19.05 -8.37
C VAL A 15 59.25 18.77 -7.05
N THR A 16 59.42 19.72 -6.11
CA THR A 16 58.60 19.72 -4.89
C THR A 16 57.12 20.07 -5.26
N PHE A 17 56.28 19.06 -5.39
CA PHE A 17 54.83 19.26 -5.39
C PHE A 17 54.43 19.68 -3.98
N THR A 18 54.14 20.96 -3.79
CA THR A 18 53.33 21.43 -2.68
C THR A 18 51.93 20.84 -2.81
N GLY A 19 51.69 19.81 -2.03
CA GLY A 19 50.34 19.19 -1.97
C GLY A 19 49.31 20.20 -1.49
N CYS A 20 48.42 20.60 -2.39
CA CYS A 20 47.13 21.08 -1.98
C CYS A 20 46.49 19.98 -1.09
N LYS A 21 46.20 20.32 0.15
CA LYS A 21 45.29 19.54 0.99
C LYS A 21 43.96 19.50 0.27
N ASN A 22 43.72 18.51 -0.57
CA ASN A 22 42.37 18.10 -0.89
C ASN A 22 41.77 17.63 0.43
N SER A 23 40.79 18.38 0.94
CA SER A 23 39.82 17.85 1.86
C SER A 23 39.35 16.54 1.25
N SER A 24 39.56 15.43 1.94
CA SER A 24 38.95 14.15 1.59
C SER A 24 37.44 14.34 1.64
N GLN A 25 36.83 14.73 0.52
CA GLN A 25 35.42 14.48 0.32
C GLN A 25 35.27 12.97 0.42
N THR A 26 34.68 12.51 1.52
CA THR A 26 34.28 11.12 1.66
C THR A 26 33.43 10.80 0.45
N ALA A 27 33.80 9.80 -0.34
CA ALA A 27 33.09 9.45 -1.56
C ALA A 27 31.59 9.18 -1.22
N ASN A 28 30.70 9.74 -2.01
CA ASN A 28 29.24 9.62 -1.77
C ASN A 28 28.79 8.17 -2.04
N PRO A 29 28.29 7.43 -1.01
CA PRO A 29 27.95 6.02 -1.15
C PRO A 29 26.80 5.76 -2.14
N LEU A 30 25.98 6.77 -2.46
CA LEU A 30 24.91 6.67 -3.47
C LEU A 30 25.43 6.74 -4.92
N LEU A 31 26.66 7.23 -5.13
CA LEU A 31 27.31 7.32 -6.44
C LEU A 31 28.31 6.19 -6.70
N GLU A 32 28.55 5.35 -5.69
CA GLU A 32 29.43 4.19 -5.81
C GLU A 32 28.67 2.97 -6.34
N THR A 33 29.38 2.00 -6.93
CA THR A 33 28.83 0.66 -7.13
C THR A 33 28.66 0.00 -5.77
N TRP A 34 27.46 -0.48 -5.48
CA TRP A 34 27.16 -1.12 -4.20
C TRP A 34 27.75 -2.52 -4.13
N ASN A 35 28.96 -2.62 -3.58
CA ASN A 35 29.67 -3.89 -3.32
C ASN A 35 29.25 -4.54 -2.00
N THR A 36 28.04 -4.28 -1.55
CA THR A 36 27.39 -4.90 -0.40
C THR A 36 26.92 -6.32 -0.75
N PRO A 37 26.68 -7.20 0.23
CA PRO A 37 26.06 -8.49 -0.06
C PRO A 37 24.73 -8.27 -0.83
N PHE A 38 24.52 -9.03 -1.90
CA PHE A 38 23.37 -8.94 -2.81
C PHE A 38 23.19 -7.57 -3.52
N GLY A 39 24.16 -6.67 -3.44
CA GLY A 39 24.08 -5.33 -4.03
C GLY A 39 22.96 -4.48 -3.42
N VAL A 40 22.68 -4.63 -2.13
CA VAL A 40 21.73 -3.78 -1.41
C VAL A 40 22.31 -2.38 -1.16
N PRO A 41 21.50 -1.34 -0.97
CA PRO A 41 22.01 -0.02 -0.62
C PRO A 41 22.89 -0.07 0.64
N PRO A 42 24.00 0.66 0.70
CA PRO A 42 24.84 0.72 1.88
C PRO A 42 24.21 1.62 2.96
N PHE A 43 23.06 1.23 3.47
CA PHE A 43 22.23 1.99 4.42
C PHE A 43 23.00 2.49 5.64
N ASP A 44 23.98 1.73 6.12
CA ASP A 44 24.84 2.06 7.25
C ASP A 44 25.80 3.23 6.98
N ARG A 45 26.02 3.59 5.72
CA ARG A 45 26.89 4.70 5.29
C ARG A 45 26.13 5.89 4.73
N ILE A 46 24.86 5.72 4.36
CA ILE A 46 24.04 6.76 3.76
C ILE A 46 23.64 7.77 4.84
N LYS A 47 23.74 9.06 4.51
CA LYS A 47 23.29 10.18 5.34
C LYS A 47 22.48 11.16 4.51
N ALA A 48 21.69 12.00 5.17
CA ALA A 48 20.87 13.02 4.50
C ALA A 48 21.68 13.91 3.53
N GLU A 49 22.90 14.31 3.92
CA GLU A 49 23.81 15.13 3.11
C GLU A 49 24.25 14.51 1.77
N HIS A 50 24.08 13.18 1.60
CA HIS A 50 24.47 12.47 0.40
C HIS A 50 23.40 12.54 -0.71
N PHE A 51 22.12 12.76 -0.37
CA PHE A 51 21.02 12.63 -1.32
C PHE A 51 21.04 13.72 -2.39
N LYS A 52 21.06 15.00 -2.00
CA LYS A 52 21.00 16.08 -2.98
C LYS A 52 22.15 16.00 -4.02
N PRO A 53 23.43 15.86 -3.65
CA PRO A 53 24.50 15.72 -4.63
C PRO A 53 24.35 14.48 -5.53
N ALA A 54 23.83 13.36 -4.98
CA ALA A 54 23.63 12.14 -5.75
C ALA A 54 22.47 12.28 -6.77
N ILE A 55 21.39 12.94 -6.38
CA ILE A 55 20.23 13.19 -7.23
C ILE A 55 20.61 14.19 -8.33
N GLU A 56 21.31 15.29 -8.01
CA GLU A 56 21.80 16.26 -9.00
C GLU A 56 22.72 15.59 -10.04
N GLU A 57 23.65 14.76 -9.60
CA GLU A 57 24.52 13.99 -10.50
C GLU A 57 23.72 12.96 -11.31
N GLY A 58 22.76 12.28 -10.68
CA GLY A 58 21.83 11.37 -11.35
C GLY A 58 21.02 12.05 -12.47
N ILE A 59 20.48 13.24 -12.20
CA ILE A 59 19.80 14.09 -13.20
C ILE A 59 20.75 14.46 -14.35
N ARG A 60 21.98 14.86 -14.04
CA ARG A 60 22.98 15.21 -15.05
C ARG A 60 23.31 14.03 -15.96
N GLN A 61 23.52 12.84 -15.38
CA GLN A 61 23.77 11.61 -16.14
C GLN A 61 22.58 11.21 -16.99
N HIS A 62 21.38 11.26 -16.42
CA HIS A 62 20.16 10.93 -17.14
C HIS A 62 19.95 11.87 -18.33
N ASN A 63 20.11 13.19 -18.15
CA ASN A 63 20.03 14.15 -19.25
C ASN A 63 21.02 13.82 -20.37
N ALA A 64 22.26 13.46 -20.06
CA ALA A 64 23.24 13.05 -21.06
C ALA A 64 22.84 11.79 -21.83
N GLN A 65 22.19 10.81 -21.15
CA GLN A 65 21.65 9.62 -21.79
C GLN A 65 20.48 9.96 -22.71
N ILE A 66 19.55 10.82 -22.27
CA ILE A 66 18.44 11.32 -23.09
C ILE A 66 18.96 12.06 -24.33
N ASP A 67 19.95 12.94 -24.15
CA ASP A 67 20.59 13.66 -25.27
C ASP A 67 21.25 12.70 -26.28
N SER A 68 21.84 11.61 -25.81
CA SER A 68 22.38 10.56 -26.67
C SER A 68 21.28 9.88 -27.50
N ILE A 69 20.14 9.54 -26.90
CA ILE A 69 18.98 8.98 -27.61
C ILE A 69 18.46 9.98 -28.65
N VAL A 70 18.30 11.24 -28.27
CA VAL A 70 17.76 12.30 -29.13
C VAL A 70 18.69 12.61 -30.31
N SER A 71 20.00 12.62 -30.10
CA SER A 71 21.01 12.95 -31.11
C SER A 71 21.39 11.77 -32.01
N ASN A 72 21.04 10.54 -31.67
CA ASN A 72 21.29 9.36 -32.49
C ASN A 72 20.64 9.53 -33.88
N THR A 73 21.41 9.41 -34.94
CA THR A 73 20.95 9.59 -36.35
C THR A 73 20.46 8.29 -36.99
N GLU A 74 20.60 7.15 -36.33
CA GLU A 74 20.09 5.87 -36.80
C GLU A 74 18.56 5.88 -36.86
N ILE A 75 18.01 5.00 -37.68
CA ILE A 75 16.55 4.79 -37.77
C ILE A 75 16.03 4.39 -36.38
N PRO A 76 15.01 5.08 -35.84
CA PRO A 76 14.44 4.73 -34.57
C PRO A 76 13.97 3.26 -34.54
N SER A 77 14.40 2.54 -33.48
CA SER A 77 14.10 1.13 -33.26
C SER A 77 13.80 0.88 -31.79
N PHE A 78 13.25 -0.28 -31.46
CA PHE A 78 13.06 -0.68 -30.08
C PHE A 78 14.36 -0.54 -29.26
N ALA A 79 15.47 -1.03 -29.78
CA ALA A 79 16.74 -1.06 -29.03
C ALA A 79 17.32 0.32 -28.79
N ASN A 80 17.36 1.21 -29.83
CA ASN A 80 18.03 2.50 -29.72
C ASN A 80 17.15 3.64 -29.18
N VAL A 81 15.83 3.39 -28.97
CA VAL A 81 14.90 4.37 -28.38
C VAL A 81 14.22 3.83 -27.15
N ILE A 82 13.42 2.77 -27.28
CA ILE A 82 12.54 2.27 -26.19
C ILE A 82 13.34 1.61 -25.08
N GLU A 83 14.19 0.64 -25.42
CA GLU A 83 15.04 -0.05 -24.46
C GLU A 83 16.11 0.89 -23.89
N ALA A 84 16.67 1.79 -24.71
CA ALA A 84 17.63 2.78 -24.24
C ALA A 84 16.98 3.74 -23.23
N LEU A 85 15.73 4.13 -23.43
CA LEU A 85 14.97 4.97 -22.49
C LEU A 85 14.63 4.22 -21.20
N ASP A 86 14.17 2.97 -21.29
CA ASP A 86 13.85 2.12 -20.12
C ASP A 86 15.07 1.89 -19.21
N ARG A 87 16.26 1.80 -19.80
CA ARG A 87 17.54 1.60 -19.09
C ARG A 87 18.21 2.88 -18.62
N SER A 88 17.68 4.05 -19.00
CA SER A 88 18.29 5.34 -18.65
C SER A 88 17.98 5.75 -17.21
N GLY A 89 18.80 6.62 -16.62
CA GLY A 89 18.56 7.23 -15.31
C GLY A 89 18.79 6.34 -14.09
N GLN A 90 19.51 5.23 -14.20
CA GLN A 90 19.69 4.27 -13.09
C GLN A 90 20.30 4.90 -11.84
N THR A 91 21.29 5.83 -11.97
CA THR A 91 21.89 6.54 -10.82
C THR A 91 20.83 7.38 -10.09
N LEU A 92 20.00 8.09 -10.86
CA LEU A 92 18.91 8.89 -10.31
C LEU A 92 17.89 8.00 -9.60
N THR A 93 17.46 6.92 -10.26
CA THR A 93 16.51 5.96 -9.71
C THR A 93 17.01 5.40 -8.38
N ASN A 94 18.25 4.90 -8.32
CA ASN A 94 18.84 4.35 -7.09
C ASN A 94 18.88 5.37 -5.95
N ALA A 95 19.30 6.61 -6.23
CA ALA A 95 19.39 7.66 -5.23
C ALA A 95 18.00 8.09 -4.74
N TYR A 96 17.05 8.31 -5.66
CA TYR A 96 15.72 8.82 -5.31
C TYR A 96 14.82 7.77 -4.67
N THR A 97 14.83 6.51 -5.12
CA THR A 97 14.07 5.43 -4.44
C THR A 97 14.61 5.18 -3.03
N THR A 98 15.94 5.24 -2.83
CA THR A 98 16.54 5.13 -1.50
C THR A 98 16.15 6.33 -0.62
N PHE A 99 16.13 7.55 -1.16
CA PHE A 99 15.66 8.75 -0.46
C PHE A 99 14.20 8.58 -0.03
N SER A 100 13.31 8.23 -0.96
CA SER A 100 11.87 8.11 -0.70
C SER A 100 11.58 7.05 0.37
N LEU A 101 12.26 5.90 0.31
CA LEU A 101 12.13 4.85 1.31
C LEU A 101 12.54 5.36 2.71
N LEU A 102 13.69 6.03 2.82
CA LEU A 102 14.17 6.53 4.10
C LEU A 102 13.34 7.71 4.60
N ASN A 103 12.86 8.58 3.70
CA ASN A 103 11.98 9.69 4.08
C ASN A 103 10.61 9.21 4.58
N ALA A 104 10.11 8.07 4.11
CA ALA A 104 8.89 7.47 4.63
C ALA A 104 9.10 6.72 5.96
N ALA A 105 10.24 6.02 6.11
CA ALA A 105 10.47 5.10 7.23
C ALA A 105 11.35 5.66 8.36
N GLU A 106 12.22 6.65 8.09
CA GLU A 106 13.23 7.18 9.03
C GLU A 106 13.42 8.69 8.85
N SER A 107 12.33 9.44 8.66
CA SER A 107 12.38 10.88 8.42
C SER A 107 12.84 11.69 9.63
N ASN A 108 13.39 12.84 9.35
CA ASN A 108 13.73 13.87 10.31
C ASN A 108 13.62 15.25 9.64
N ALA A 109 13.82 16.33 10.39
CA ALA A 109 13.68 17.69 9.86
C ALA A 109 14.55 17.95 8.62
N GLN A 110 15.78 17.42 8.59
CA GLN A 110 16.67 17.57 7.42
C GLN A 110 16.16 16.80 6.20
N MET A 111 15.59 15.60 6.39
CA MET A 111 14.99 14.83 5.31
C MET A 111 13.73 15.50 4.76
N GLN A 112 12.91 16.11 5.64
CA GLN A 112 11.72 16.86 5.23
C GLN A 112 12.09 18.13 4.44
N GLU A 113 13.13 18.86 4.85
CA GLU A 113 13.65 20.01 4.11
C GLU A 113 14.18 19.60 2.74
N LEU A 114 14.93 18.49 2.67
CA LEU A 114 15.39 17.93 1.42
C LEU A 114 14.25 17.51 0.50
N ASP A 115 13.19 16.93 1.02
CA ASP A 115 12.02 16.52 0.22
C ASP A 115 11.33 17.72 -0.42
N MET A 116 11.19 18.82 0.33
CA MET A 116 10.66 20.10 -0.19
C MET A 116 11.49 20.66 -1.35
N GLU A 117 12.78 20.39 -1.37
CA GLU A 117 13.69 20.83 -2.44
C GLU A 117 13.74 19.83 -3.61
N LEU A 118 13.84 18.54 -3.31
CA LEU A 118 14.08 17.49 -4.30
C LEU A 118 12.82 17.12 -5.09
N SER A 119 11.67 17.11 -4.47
CA SER A 119 10.43 16.69 -5.15
C SER A 119 10.06 17.57 -6.35
N PRO A 120 10.06 18.91 -6.27
CA PRO A 120 9.85 19.76 -7.46
C PRO A 120 10.99 19.63 -8.49
N MET A 121 12.25 19.45 -8.05
CA MET A 121 13.39 19.22 -8.95
C MET A 121 13.20 17.94 -9.79
N ILE A 122 12.77 16.85 -9.17
CA ILE A 122 12.49 15.57 -9.83
C ILE A 122 11.29 15.72 -10.79
N SER A 123 10.22 16.39 -10.35
CA SER A 123 9.07 16.69 -11.20
C SER A 123 9.48 17.44 -12.47
N ALA A 124 10.23 18.52 -12.33
CA ALA A 124 10.74 19.32 -13.45
C ALA A 124 11.67 18.51 -14.38
N HIS A 125 12.49 17.61 -13.81
CA HIS A 125 13.37 16.73 -14.59
C HIS A 125 12.55 15.80 -15.49
N PHE A 126 11.55 15.11 -14.96
CA PHE A 126 10.71 14.22 -15.76
C PHE A 126 9.82 14.97 -16.74
N ASP A 127 9.32 16.15 -16.40
CA ASP A 127 8.62 17.02 -17.36
C ASP A 127 9.52 17.41 -18.55
N ASN A 128 10.80 17.67 -18.31
CA ASN A 128 11.75 17.97 -19.40
C ASN A 128 11.98 16.77 -20.32
N ILE A 129 11.85 15.55 -19.83
CA ILE A 129 11.97 14.32 -20.62
C ILE A 129 10.68 14.08 -21.43
N TYR A 130 9.52 14.00 -20.74
CA TYR A 130 8.26 13.61 -21.36
C TYR A 130 7.64 14.69 -22.25
N LEU A 131 7.99 15.96 -22.05
CA LEU A 131 7.54 17.07 -22.91
C LEU A 131 8.56 17.42 -24.02
N ASN A 132 9.61 16.61 -24.19
CA ASN A 132 10.61 16.79 -25.24
C ASN A 132 10.12 16.31 -26.60
N ASP A 133 9.82 17.22 -27.50
CA ASP A 133 9.28 16.93 -28.85
C ASP A 133 10.19 16.02 -29.67
N ARG A 134 11.52 16.22 -29.59
CA ARG A 134 12.47 15.43 -30.38
C ARG A 134 12.50 13.97 -29.90
N LEU A 135 12.45 13.75 -28.58
CA LEU A 135 12.39 12.42 -27.98
C LEU A 135 11.06 11.76 -28.30
N PHE A 136 9.94 12.49 -28.13
CA PHE A 136 8.61 11.99 -28.46
C PHE A 136 8.48 11.54 -29.91
N ASN A 137 9.03 12.31 -30.85
CA ASN A 137 9.00 11.94 -32.29
C ASN A 137 9.74 10.61 -32.54
N LYS A 138 10.83 10.31 -31.81
CA LYS A 138 11.51 9.03 -31.92
C LYS A 138 10.69 7.89 -31.31
N VAL A 139 10.11 8.11 -30.12
CA VAL A 139 9.19 7.14 -29.49
C VAL A 139 8.02 6.84 -30.39
N LYS A 140 7.39 7.88 -30.97
CA LYS A 140 6.27 7.75 -31.92
C LYS A 140 6.68 6.96 -33.17
N ALA A 141 7.85 7.18 -33.71
CA ALA A 141 8.32 6.45 -34.89
C ALA A 141 8.46 4.93 -34.64
N VAL A 142 8.85 4.53 -33.43
CA VAL A 142 8.87 3.10 -33.01
C VAL A 142 7.45 2.59 -32.76
N TYR A 143 6.61 3.39 -32.08
CA TYR A 143 5.21 3.05 -31.80
C TYR A 143 4.39 2.83 -33.07
N ASP A 144 4.57 3.65 -34.12
CA ASP A 144 3.86 3.51 -35.36
C ASP A 144 4.19 2.19 -36.10
N GLN A 145 5.33 1.55 -35.78
CA GLN A 145 5.76 0.26 -36.30
C GLN A 145 5.59 -0.91 -35.31
N ARG A 146 4.90 -0.70 -34.15
CA ARG A 146 4.81 -1.68 -33.06
C ARG A 146 4.23 -3.04 -33.47
N ASP A 147 3.41 -3.08 -34.53
CA ASP A 147 2.85 -4.35 -35.02
C ASP A 147 3.90 -5.27 -35.68
N GLN A 148 5.08 -4.73 -36.00
CA GLN A 148 6.23 -5.51 -36.49
C GLN A 148 7.07 -6.07 -35.35
N ILE A 149 6.85 -5.62 -34.09
CA ILE A 149 7.56 -6.12 -32.90
C ILE A 149 6.95 -7.47 -32.50
N THR A 150 7.73 -8.54 -32.61
CA THR A 150 7.27 -9.90 -32.35
C THR A 150 7.34 -10.31 -30.88
N ASP A 151 8.27 -9.74 -30.08
CA ASP A 151 8.35 -9.99 -28.65
C ASP A 151 7.21 -9.22 -27.93
N PRO A 152 6.29 -9.91 -27.24
CA PRO A 152 5.14 -9.27 -26.62
C PRO A 152 5.51 -8.30 -25.50
N GLN A 153 6.63 -8.51 -24.80
CA GLN A 153 7.08 -7.55 -23.78
C GLN A 153 7.65 -6.28 -24.42
N GLN A 154 8.39 -6.40 -25.51
CA GLN A 154 8.89 -5.24 -26.25
C GLN A 154 7.75 -4.42 -26.84
N LYS A 155 6.77 -5.09 -27.47
CA LYS A 155 5.58 -4.42 -27.99
C LYS A 155 4.84 -3.67 -26.88
N ARG A 156 4.60 -4.34 -25.76
CA ARG A 156 3.90 -3.73 -24.62
C ARG A 156 4.66 -2.55 -24.02
N LEU A 157 5.97 -2.68 -23.83
CA LEU A 157 6.79 -1.56 -23.34
C LEU A 157 6.73 -0.37 -24.28
N THR A 158 6.74 -0.62 -25.60
CA THR A 158 6.62 0.45 -26.59
C THR A 158 5.28 1.19 -26.47
N GLU A 159 4.17 0.46 -26.29
CA GLU A 159 2.85 1.03 -26.07
C GLU A 159 2.82 1.87 -24.78
N LEU A 160 3.28 1.31 -23.66
CA LEU A 160 3.28 2.00 -22.38
C LEU A 160 4.14 3.28 -22.36
N ILE A 161 5.31 3.24 -22.99
CA ILE A 161 6.17 4.43 -23.08
C ILE A 161 5.49 5.50 -23.93
N TYR A 162 4.91 5.14 -25.08
CA TYR A 162 4.17 6.08 -25.91
C TYR A 162 2.99 6.70 -25.15
N ASP A 163 2.15 5.87 -24.50
CA ASP A 163 1.01 6.33 -23.72
C ASP A 163 1.46 7.27 -22.59
N ARG A 164 2.56 6.95 -21.90
CA ARG A 164 3.15 7.81 -20.86
C ARG A 164 3.52 9.19 -21.39
N PHE A 165 4.13 9.29 -22.58
CA PHE A 165 4.42 10.58 -23.21
C PHE A 165 3.16 11.36 -23.53
N VAL A 166 2.16 10.71 -24.13
CA VAL A 166 0.88 11.35 -24.48
C VAL A 166 0.19 11.89 -23.23
N ARG A 167 0.08 11.08 -22.18
CA ARG A 167 -0.54 11.45 -20.90
C ARG A 167 0.26 12.51 -20.13
N ALA A 168 1.56 12.54 -20.29
CA ALA A 168 2.40 13.60 -19.74
C ALA A 168 2.28 14.93 -20.52
N GLY A 169 1.52 14.96 -21.65
CA GLY A 169 1.25 16.18 -22.40
C GLY A 169 2.16 16.39 -23.62
N ALA A 170 2.78 15.34 -24.16
CA ALA A 170 3.65 15.47 -25.35
C ALA A 170 2.96 16.12 -26.57
N LEU A 171 1.63 15.96 -26.67
CA LEU A 171 0.83 16.51 -27.77
C LEU A 171 0.37 17.97 -27.56
N LEU A 172 0.64 18.58 -26.41
CA LEU A 172 0.26 19.94 -26.07
C LEU A 172 1.09 20.97 -26.85
N THR A 173 0.55 22.20 -27.00
CA THR A 173 1.32 23.32 -27.50
C THR A 173 2.45 23.73 -26.57
N PRO A 174 3.49 24.46 -27.03
CA PRO A 174 4.56 24.92 -26.16
C PRO A 174 4.06 25.74 -24.95
N GLU A 175 3.03 26.57 -25.13
CA GLU A 175 2.42 27.36 -24.08
C GLU A 175 1.74 26.48 -23.02
N GLN A 176 0.95 25.49 -23.47
CA GLN A 176 0.28 24.52 -22.60
C GLN A 176 1.29 23.63 -21.87
N LYS A 177 2.39 23.24 -22.52
CA LYS A 177 3.48 22.51 -21.87
C LYS A 177 4.11 23.31 -20.73
N ASN A 178 4.33 24.60 -20.92
CA ASN A 178 4.85 25.48 -19.88
C ASN A 178 3.88 25.63 -18.70
N GLU A 179 2.59 25.78 -18.99
CA GLU A 179 1.54 25.80 -17.96
C GLU A 179 1.50 24.48 -17.18
N LEU A 180 1.55 23.33 -17.86
CA LEU A 180 1.54 22.02 -17.24
C LEU A 180 2.76 21.80 -16.31
N LYS A 181 3.96 22.25 -16.71
CA LYS A 181 5.15 22.21 -15.86
C LYS A 181 4.95 22.98 -14.54
N GLN A 182 4.37 24.19 -14.61
CA GLN A 182 4.08 24.97 -13.41
C GLN A 182 3.05 24.28 -12.50
N VAL A 183 2.04 23.66 -13.09
CA VAL A 183 1.03 22.88 -12.35
C VAL A 183 1.70 21.65 -11.66
N ASN A 184 2.55 20.92 -12.36
CA ASN A 184 3.22 19.74 -11.81
C ASN A 184 4.19 20.10 -10.67
N GLU A 185 4.97 21.18 -10.83
CA GLU A 185 5.88 21.70 -9.79
C GLU A 185 5.13 22.09 -8.52
N GLN A 186 3.99 22.81 -8.66
CA GLN A 186 3.16 23.19 -7.52
C GLN A 186 2.53 21.96 -6.84
N LEU A 187 1.99 21.01 -7.62
CA LEU A 187 1.42 19.76 -7.08
C LEU A 187 2.44 18.96 -6.29
N SER A 188 3.66 18.85 -6.79
CA SER A 188 4.76 18.17 -6.11
C SER A 188 5.07 18.82 -4.76
N THR A 189 5.23 20.15 -4.73
CA THR A 189 5.49 20.91 -3.49
C THR A 189 4.36 20.76 -2.48
N LEU A 190 3.10 20.91 -2.92
CA LEU A 190 1.93 20.83 -2.04
C LEU A 190 1.73 19.45 -1.44
N GLY A 191 2.04 18.37 -2.19
CA GLY A 191 1.97 17.00 -1.69
C GLY A 191 2.95 16.75 -0.54
N VAL A 192 4.19 17.28 -0.66
CA VAL A 192 5.18 17.21 0.42
C VAL A 192 4.74 18.02 1.63
N GLN A 193 4.23 19.24 1.42
CA GLN A 193 3.71 20.07 2.52
C GLN A 193 2.58 19.37 3.27
N PHE A 194 1.63 18.79 2.54
CA PHE A 194 0.53 18.01 3.13
C PHE A 194 1.06 16.89 4.04
N SER A 195 2.02 16.12 3.55
CA SER A 195 2.59 14.98 4.28
C SER A 195 3.37 15.41 5.52
N ASN A 196 4.15 16.49 5.41
CA ASN A 196 4.91 17.05 6.53
C ASN A 196 3.98 17.60 7.62
N ASN A 197 2.91 18.30 7.25
CA ASN A 197 1.91 18.79 8.19
C ASN A 197 1.24 17.64 8.94
N LEU A 198 0.86 16.56 8.24
CA LEU A 198 0.24 15.40 8.85
C LEU A 198 1.19 14.69 9.82
N MET A 199 2.47 14.56 9.46
CA MET A 199 3.48 13.97 10.34
C MET A 199 3.69 14.82 11.59
N ALA A 200 3.76 16.14 11.45
CA ALA A 200 3.93 17.08 12.56
C ALA A 200 2.73 17.01 13.52
N ASP A 201 1.52 17.03 13.00
CA ASP A 201 0.30 17.00 13.81
C ASP A 201 0.11 15.66 14.54
N ASN A 202 0.35 14.54 13.86
CA ASN A 202 0.34 13.21 14.49
C ASN A 202 1.32 13.09 15.67
N ASN A 203 2.48 13.76 15.59
CA ASN A 203 3.50 13.74 16.65
C ASN A 203 3.22 14.73 17.78
N ALA A 204 2.44 15.79 17.52
CA ALA A 204 2.14 16.83 18.48
C ALA A 204 1.14 16.39 19.54
N PHE A 205 0.13 15.61 19.18
CA PHE A 205 -0.91 15.20 20.10
C PHE A 205 -0.45 14.11 21.08
N THR A 206 -0.79 14.31 22.36
CA THR A 206 -0.66 13.29 23.41
C THR A 206 -1.80 13.41 24.42
N LEU A 207 -2.45 12.30 24.72
CA LEU A 207 -3.31 12.19 25.88
C LEU A 207 -2.47 11.70 27.07
N VAL A 208 -2.28 12.60 28.06
CA VAL A 208 -1.57 12.26 29.31
C VAL A 208 -2.59 11.91 30.37
N ILE A 209 -2.46 10.72 30.97
CA ILE A 209 -3.26 10.27 32.09
C ILE A 209 -2.34 10.18 33.33
N ASP A 210 -2.68 10.87 34.40
CA ASP A 210 -1.98 10.86 35.70
C ASP A 210 -2.80 10.22 36.81
N ASN A 211 -4.12 10.03 36.57
CA ASN A 211 -5.02 9.39 37.51
C ASN A 211 -5.22 7.90 37.12
N PRO A 212 -4.76 6.92 37.95
CA PRO A 212 -4.93 5.50 37.62
C PRO A 212 -6.38 5.03 37.47
N ASN A 213 -7.37 5.77 38.02
CA ASN A 213 -8.78 5.44 37.83
C ASN A 213 -9.25 5.61 36.38
N ASP A 214 -8.61 6.48 35.61
CA ASP A 214 -8.93 6.72 34.19
C ASP A 214 -8.37 5.62 33.26
N LEU A 215 -7.60 4.69 33.82
CA LEU A 215 -7.12 3.48 33.10
C LEU A 215 -8.07 2.30 33.19
N LYS A 216 -9.22 2.44 33.90
CA LYS A 216 -10.20 1.36 34.00
C LYS A 216 -10.64 0.89 32.61
N GLY A 217 -10.83 -0.43 32.51
CA GLY A 217 -11.18 -1.10 31.25
C GLY A 217 -9.98 -1.44 30.36
N LEU A 218 -8.90 -0.64 30.41
CA LEU A 218 -7.72 -0.87 29.57
C LEU A 218 -6.97 -2.14 30.00
N PRO A 219 -6.63 -3.04 29.05
CA PRO A 219 -5.75 -4.19 29.32
C PRO A 219 -4.39 -3.78 29.87
N THR A 220 -3.78 -4.64 30.70
CA THR A 220 -2.45 -4.38 31.29
C THR A 220 -1.38 -4.17 30.21
N SER A 221 -1.47 -4.89 29.10
CA SER A 221 -0.58 -4.73 27.94
C SER A 221 -0.58 -3.30 27.40
N ILE A 222 -1.76 -2.71 27.27
CA ILE A 222 -1.98 -1.34 26.76
C ILE A 222 -1.51 -0.29 27.79
N GLN A 223 -1.81 -0.49 29.08
CA GLN A 223 -1.31 0.37 30.14
C GLN A 223 0.23 0.38 30.18
N THR A 224 0.87 -0.80 30.02
CA THR A 224 2.32 -0.93 30.00
C THR A 224 2.93 -0.22 28.79
N ALA A 225 2.31 -0.35 27.60
CA ALA A 225 2.75 0.36 26.40
C ALA A 225 2.66 1.88 26.56
N ALA A 226 1.57 2.39 27.14
CA ALA A 226 1.38 3.82 27.42
C ALA A 226 2.36 4.37 28.46
N ASN A 227 2.70 3.58 29.49
CA ASN A 227 3.76 3.94 30.45
C ASN A 227 5.13 3.96 29.78
N THR A 228 5.44 2.98 28.94
CA THR A 228 6.70 2.95 28.16
C THR A 228 6.82 4.17 27.26
N GLU A 229 5.73 4.59 26.59
CA GLU A 229 5.71 5.80 25.79
C GLU A 229 5.96 7.06 26.64
N ALA A 230 5.42 7.12 27.85
CA ALA A 230 5.69 8.21 28.80
C ALA A 230 7.18 8.25 29.20
N LEU A 231 7.79 7.10 29.51
CA LEU A 231 9.21 6.99 29.83
C LEU A 231 10.11 7.41 28.66
N ASN A 232 9.78 7.00 27.43
CA ASN A 232 10.49 7.42 26.21
C ASN A 232 10.47 8.95 26.05
N ARG A 233 9.38 9.61 26.47
CA ARG A 233 9.23 11.07 26.49
C ARG A 233 9.73 11.71 27.79
N LYS A 234 10.44 10.96 28.66
CA LYS A 234 11.00 11.44 29.93
C LYS A 234 9.94 11.97 30.90
N LYS A 235 8.73 11.38 30.89
CA LYS A 235 7.64 11.67 31.82
C LYS A 235 7.39 10.43 32.70
N GLU A 236 7.67 10.53 33.97
CA GLU A 236 7.48 9.46 34.96
C GLU A 236 6.12 9.57 35.67
N GLY A 237 5.55 8.44 36.09
CA GLY A 237 4.33 8.39 36.88
C GLY A 237 3.04 8.69 36.11
N VAL A 238 3.09 8.71 34.79
CA VAL A 238 1.94 8.94 33.91
C VAL A 238 1.86 7.89 32.79
N TRP A 239 0.76 7.89 32.08
CA TRP A 239 0.53 7.08 30.88
C TRP A 239 0.26 8.01 29.71
N ILE A 240 0.91 7.77 28.56
CA ILE A 240 0.75 8.59 27.37
C ILE A 240 0.17 7.74 26.24
N PHE A 241 -0.94 8.21 25.69
CA PHE A 241 -1.57 7.68 24.50
C PHE A 241 -1.40 8.65 23.34
N THR A 242 -1.19 8.10 22.14
CA THR A 242 -0.97 8.86 20.90
C THR A 242 -2.04 8.52 19.86
N LEU A 243 -2.03 9.23 18.71
CA LEU A 243 -2.94 8.96 17.59
C LEU A 243 -2.48 7.81 16.69
N SER A 244 -1.37 7.14 17.02
CA SER A 244 -0.97 5.92 16.30
C SER A 244 -2.00 4.81 16.52
N LYS A 245 -2.32 4.03 15.47
CA LYS A 245 -3.35 2.97 15.55
C LYS A 245 -3.16 2.01 16.74
N PRO A 246 -1.93 1.50 17.05
CA PRO A 246 -1.73 0.61 18.20
C PRO A 246 -2.02 1.25 19.56
N SER A 247 -2.07 2.58 19.64
CA SER A 247 -2.43 3.33 20.86
C SER A 247 -3.90 3.74 20.85
N LEU A 248 -4.37 4.30 19.74
CA LEU A 248 -5.73 4.84 19.59
C LEU A 248 -6.81 3.76 19.64
N ILE A 249 -6.72 2.74 18.78
CA ILE A 249 -7.81 1.76 18.64
C ILE A 249 -8.03 0.97 19.93
N PRO A 250 -6.99 0.41 20.62
CA PRO A 250 -7.22 -0.24 21.91
C PRO A 250 -7.76 0.71 22.99
N PHE A 251 -7.37 2.00 22.96
CA PHE A 251 -7.94 2.99 23.88
C PHE A 251 -9.44 3.17 23.66
N LEU A 252 -9.86 3.36 22.41
CA LEU A 252 -11.28 3.49 22.06
C LEU A 252 -12.08 2.21 22.36
N THR A 253 -11.44 1.04 22.22
CA THR A 253 -12.07 -0.27 22.45
C THR A 253 -12.30 -0.57 23.92
N TYR A 254 -11.35 -0.22 24.79
CA TYR A 254 -11.32 -0.74 26.15
C TYR A 254 -11.46 0.30 27.26
N ALA A 255 -11.15 1.59 27.02
CA ALA A 255 -11.21 2.59 28.08
C ALA A 255 -12.65 2.82 28.57
N ASP A 256 -12.91 2.61 29.87
CA ASP A 256 -14.23 2.86 30.47
C ASP A 256 -14.60 4.34 30.46
N ASN A 257 -13.59 5.25 30.56
CA ASN A 257 -13.83 6.70 30.60
C ASN A 257 -14.25 7.23 29.22
N ARG A 258 -15.57 7.48 29.07
CA ARG A 258 -16.19 7.96 27.84
C ARG A 258 -15.65 9.32 27.38
N GLU A 259 -15.40 10.25 28.32
CA GLU A 259 -14.89 11.58 27.98
C GLU A 259 -13.48 11.53 27.39
N LEU A 260 -12.64 10.59 27.87
CA LEU A 260 -11.32 10.37 27.32
C LEU A 260 -11.38 9.69 25.95
N ARG A 261 -12.32 8.76 25.70
CA ARG A 261 -12.57 8.21 24.35
C ARG A 261 -12.99 9.33 23.39
N GLU A 262 -13.92 10.20 23.79
CA GLU A 262 -14.34 11.36 23.01
C GLU A 262 -13.14 12.26 22.65
N LYS A 263 -12.31 12.59 23.64
CA LYS A 263 -11.12 13.43 23.46
C LYS A 263 -10.14 12.82 22.47
N MET A 264 -9.84 11.53 22.60
CA MET A 264 -8.95 10.81 21.69
C MET A 264 -9.51 10.76 20.27
N TYR A 265 -10.81 10.44 20.15
CA TYR A 265 -11.45 10.29 18.85
C TYR A 265 -11.56 11.62 18.11
N LYS A 266 -11.99 12.68 18.80
CA LYS A 266 -12.03 14.04 18.21
C LYS A 266 -10.65 14.49 17.76
N ALA A 267 -9.63 14.30 18.58
CA ALA A 267 -8.27 14.64 18.20
C ALA A 267 -7.80 13.87 16.94
N TYR A 268 -8.24 12.64 16.77
CA TYR A 268 -7.97 11.87 15.55
C TYR A 268 -8.70 12.43 14.33
N LEU A 269 -9.98 12.80 14.46
CA LEU A 269 -10.80 13.32 13.36
C LEU A 269 -10.41 14.75 12.94
N GLU A 270 -9.90 15.53 13.87
CA GLU A 270 -9.57 16.94 13.67
C GLU A 270 -8.14 17.18 13.18
N ARG A 271 -7.37 16.10 12.93
CA ARG A 271 -5.98 16.21 12.46
C ARG A 271 -5.88 17.11 11.23
N CYS A 272 -4.89 17.99 11.23
CA CYS A 272 -4.62 18.95 10.16
C CYS A 272 -5.80 19.85 9.79
N SER A 273 -6.71 20.14 10.75
CA SER A 273 -7.86 21.03 10.56
C SER A 273 -8.08 22.01 11.73
N HIS A 274 -7.00 22.42 12.39
CA HIS A 274 -7.03 23.29 13.58
C HIS A 274 -6.96 24.79 13.27
N GLY A 275 -6.77 25.19 12.02
CA GLY A 275 -6.51 26.57 11.64
C GLY A 275 -5.11 27.08 12.01
N ASP A 276 -4.20 26.20 12.35
CA ASP A 276 -2.80 26.48 12.69
C ASP A 276 -1.84 26.22 11.51
N SER A 277 -0.54 26.14 11.79
CA SER A 277 0.49 25.90 10.75
C SER A 277 0.43 24.50 10.12
N SER A 278 -0.22 23.55 10.76
CA SER A 278 -0.41 22.18 10.28
C SER A 278 -1.73 21.98 9.52
N ASP A 279 -2.55 23.03 9.38
CA ASP A 279 -3.85 22.96 8.69
C ASP A 279 -3.68 22.74 7.18
N ASN A 280 -4.23 21.62 6.69
CA ASN A 280 -4.13 21.21 5.28
C ASN A 280 -5.28 21.75 4.40
N SER A 281 -6.27 22.47 4.95
CA SER A 281 -7.47 22.87 4.20
C SER A 281 -7.16 23.74 2.97
N LYS A 282 -6.21 24.67 3.08
CA LYS A 282 -5.77 25.52 1.97
C LYS A 282 -4.97 24.74 0.94
N ILE A 283 -4.08 23.86 1.40
CA ILE A 283 -3.26 22.98 0.55
C ILE A 283 -4.15 22.08 -0.29
N ILE A 284 -5.14 21.44 0.31
CA ILE A 284 -6.11 20.58 -0.39
C ILE A 284 -6.86 21.36 -1.47
N ASN A 285 -7.37 22.54 -1.15
CA ASN A 285 -8.06 23.40 -2.12
C ASN A 285 -7.16 23.73 -3.33
N GLN A 286 -5.89 24.02 -3.10
CA GLN A 286 -4.93 24.27 -4.17
C GLN A 286 -4.67 22.99 -4.99
N ILE A 287 -4.47 21.85 -4.34
CA ILE A 287 -4.24 20.55 -5.02
C ILE A 287 -5.45 20.20 -5.90
N VAL A 288 -6.67 20.30 -5.38
CA VAL A 288 -7.89 20.00 -6.13
C VAL A 288 -8.03 20.89 -7.37
N LYS A 289 -7.80 22.20 -7.20
CA LYS A 289 -7.79 23.14 -8.33
C LYS A 289 -6.76 22.77 -9.39
N LEU A 290 -5.50 22.56 -8.99
CA LEU A 290 -4.40 22.25 -9.90
C LEU A 290 -4.60 20.91 -10.60
N ARG A 291 -5.15 19.91 -9.92
CA ARG A 291 -5.51 18.61 -10.53
C ARG A 291 -6.59 18.77 -11.61
N LEU A 292 -7.60 19.60 -11.36
CA LEU A 292 -8.62 19.91 -12.37
C LEU A 292 -8.02 20.67 -13.55
N ASP A 293 -7.15 21.66 -13.29
CA ASP A 293 -6.47 22.43 -14.34
C ASP A 293 -5.61 21.49 -15.21
N LYS A 294 -4.85 20.59 -14.59
CA LYS A 294 -4.07 19.54 -15.27
C LYS A 294 -4.96 18.65 -16.15
N ALA A 295 -6.07 18.17 -15.60
CA ALA A 295 -7.00 17.32 -16.35
C ALA A 295 -7.56 18.05 -17.59
N LYS A 296 -7.96 19.30 -17.43
CA LYS A 296 -8.48 20.13 -18.53
C LYS A 296 -7.42 20.43 -19.61
N LEU A 297 -6.19 20.73 -19.19
CA LEU A 297 -5.07 20.87 -20.14
C LEU A 297 -4.86 19.61 -20.98
N LEU A 298 -5.04 18.42 -20.38
CA LEU A 298 -4.90 17.14 -21.04
C LEU A 298 -6.18 16.66 -21.76
N GLY A 299 -7.26 17.48 -21.78
CA GLY A 299 -8.49 17.19 -22.50
C GLY A 299 -9.53 16.37 -21.75
N TYR A 300 -9.37 16.21 -20.44
CA TYR A 300 -10.32 15.46 -19.58
C TYR A 300 -11.26 16.43 -18.81
N PRO A 301 -12.52 16.03 -18.59
CA PRO A 301 -13.50 16.89 -17.91
C PRO A 301 -13.22 17.05 -16.41
N SER A 302 -12.58 16.07 -15.78
CA SER A 302 -12.25 16.04 -14.34
C SER A 302 -10.95 15.27 -14.10
N TYR A 303 -10.37 15.42 -12.91
CA TYR A 303 -9.17 14.67 -12.53
C TYR A 303 -9.43 13.15 -12.44
N ALA A 304 -10.59 12.75 -11.92
CA ALA A 304 -10.97 11.35 -11.86
C ALA A 304 -11.06 10.72 -13.28
N ALA A 305 -11.59 11.45 -14.28
CA ALA A 305 -11.61 10.98 -15.66
C ALA A 305 -10.19 10.78 -16.23
N LEU A 306 -9.25 11.68 -15.89
CA LEU A 306 -7.83 11.51 -16.26
C LEU A 306 -7.20 10.33 -15.55
N ALA A 307 -7.42 10.18 -14.23
CA ALA A 307 -6.79 9.12 -13.44
C ALA A 307 -7.25 7.72 -13.88
N LEU A 308 -8.56 7.54 -14.06
CA LEU A 308 -9.15 6.22 -14.32
C LEU A 308 -9.03 5.73 -15.77
N ASP A 309 -8.67 6.58 -16.71
CA ASP A 309 -8.56 6.23 -18.13
C ASP A 309 -7.63 5.02 -18.39
N GLU A 310 -6.59 4.87 -17.60
CA GLU A 310 -5.67 3.73 -17.70
C GLU A 310 -6.03 2.56 -16.76
N GLU A 311 -6.87 2.77 -15.77
CA GLU A 311 -7.24 1.76 -14.77
C GLU A 311 -8.23 0.72 -15.33
N MET A 312 -8.49 -0.37 -14.59
CA MET A 312 -9.45 -1.40 -15.02
C MET A 312 -10.88 -0.85 -15.08
N ALA A 313 -11.25 0.03 -14.16
CA ALA A 313 -12.56 0.69 -14.13
C ALA A 313 -12.81 1.59 -15.35
N LYS A 314 -11.78 2.17 -15.94
CA LYS A 314 -11.81 3.05 -17.13
C LYS A 314 -12.48 4.40 -16.91
N THR A 315 -13.55 4.48 -16.17
CA THR A 315 -14.31 5.71 -15.95
C THR A 315 -14.77 5.86 -14.51
N PRO A 316 -14.97 7.09 -14.02
CA PRO A 316 -15.53 7.31 -12.68
C PRO A 316 -16.89 6.66 -12.50
N GLU A 317 -17.74 6.63 -13.56
CA GLU A 317 -19.07 6.04 -13.50
C GLU A 317 -19.02 4.54 -13.18
N ASN A 318 -18.04 3.81 -13.74
CA ASN A 318 -17.85 2.39 -13.43
C ASN A 318 -17.41 2.17 -11.98
N ALA A 319 -16.54 3.03 -11.45
CA ALA A 319 -16.14 2.98 -10.05
C ALA A 319 -17.33 3.28 -9.12
N TYR A 320 -18.09 4.35 -9.39
CA TYR A 320 -19.32 4.65 -8.65
C TYR A 320 -20.34 3.52 -8.71
N ALA A 321 -20.53 2.90 -9.89
CA ALA A 321 -21.48 1.80 -10.04
C ALA A 321 -21.18 0.62 -9.12
N LEU A 322 -19.90 0.31 -8.85
CA LEU A 322 -19.52 -0.69 -7.87
C LEU A 322 -19.81 -0.22 -6.43
N LEU A 323 -19.35 0.99 -6.08
CA LEU A 323 -19.48 1.52 -4.72
C LEU A 323 -20.97 1.69 -4.31
N ASP A 324 -21.80 2.21 -5.22
CA ASP A 324 -23.24 2.41 -4.97
C ASP A 324 -24.01 1.10 -4.76
N GLN A 325 -23.58 0.00 -5.40
CA GLN A 325 -24.19 -1.33 -5.17
C GLN A 325 -23.96 -1.81 -3.74
N LEU A 326 -22.82 -1.46 -3.14
CA LEU A 326 -22.45 -1.88 -1.79
C LEU A 326 -22.97 -0.93 -0.70
N TRP A 327 -23.21 0.33 -1.05
CA TRP A 327 -23.52 1.40 -0.09
C TRP A 327 -24.75 1.10 0.79
N GLN A 328 -25.90 0.88 0.17
CA GLN A 328 -27.14 0.68 0.94
C GLN A 328 -27.14 -0.60 1.78
N PRO A 329 -26.71 -1.77 1.26
CA PRO A 329 -26.59 -2.99 2.06
C PRO A 329 -25.68 -2.83 3.27
N SER A 330 -24.52 -2.16 3.10
CA SER A 330 -23.57 -1.91 4.20
C SER A 330 -24.15 -0.98 5.27
N LEU A 331 -24.80 0.10 4.83
CA LEU A 331 -25.42 1.06 5.74
C LEU A 331 -26.59 0.44 6.54
N GLU A 332 -27.41 -0.43 5.91
CA GLU A 332 -28.47 -1.15 6.60
C GLU A 332 -27.93 -2.15 7.62
N LEU A 333 -26.81 -2.82 7.32
CA LEU A 333 -26.14 -3.70 8.27
C LEU A 333 -25.56 -2.90 9.44
N ALA A 334 -24.87 -1.80 9.16
CA ALA A 334 -24.32 -0.91 10.19
C ALA A 334 -25.39 -0.35 11.13
N LYS A 335 -26.60 -0.02 10.61
CA LYS A 335 -27.74 0.38 11.44
C LYS A 335 -28.18 -0.73 12.39
N LYS A 336 -28.19 -1.98 11.96
CA LYS A 336 -28.51 -3.13 12.84
C LYS A 336 -27.45 -3.32 13.92
N GLU A 337 -26.17 -3.21 13.55
CA GLU A 337 -25.04 -3.26 14.48
C GLU A 337 -25.15 -2.14 15.54
N LEU A 338 -25.50 -0.93 15.12
CA LEU A 338 -25.73 0.20 16.02
C LEU A 338 -26.86 -0.08 17.05
N GLU A 339 -27.98 -0.63 16.61
CA GLU A 339 -29.11 -0.90 17.52
C GLU A 339 -28.74 -1.96 18.58
N GLU A 340 -27.94 -2.95 18.23
CA GLU A 340 -27.41 -3.93 19.20
C GLU A 340 -26.52 -3.25 20.25
N MET A 341 -25.63 -2.35 19.82
CA MET A 341 -24.75 -1.60 20.72
C MET A 341 -25.53 -0.63 21.62
N LYS A 342 -26.52 0.08 21.09
CA LYS A 342 -27.42 0.95 21.85
C LYS A 342 -28.18 0.19 22.92
N ALA A 343 -28.62 -1.03 22.63
CA ALA A 343 -29.32 -1.86 23.59
C ALA A 343 -28.43 -2.17 24.82
N ILE A 344 -27.15 -2.49 24.61
CA ILE A 344 -26.17 -2.71 25.69
C ILE A 344 -25.95 -1.42 26.46
N LYS A 345 -25.67 -0.29 25.78
CA LYS A 345 -25.45 0.99 26.42
C LYS A 345 -26.63 1.40 27.31
N LYS A 346 -27.83 1.29 26.78
CA LYS A 346 -29.06 1.61 27.51
C LYS A 346 -29.26 0.73 28.75
N ALA A 347 -28.94 -0.55 28.65
CA ALA A 347 -29.02 -1.46 29.80
C ALA A 347 -27.99 -1.11 30.89
N GLU A 348 -26.80 -0.64 30.52
CA GLU A 348 -25.72 -0.30 31.46
C GLU A 348 -25.90 1.10 32.07
N THR A 349 -26.36 2.08 31.30
CA THR A 349 -26.30 3.51 31.69
C THR A 349 -27.68 4.15 31.82
N GLY A 350 -28.74 3.54 31.30
CA GLY A 350 -30.07 4.14 31.18
C GLY A 350 -30.19 5.14 30.01
N ASP A 351 -29.10 5.42 29.30
CA ASP A 351 -29.03 6.38 28.19
C ASP A 351 -28.80 5.64 26.85
N ASP A 352 -29.60 5.98 25.83
CA ASP A 352 -29.53 5.41 24.48
C ASP A 352 -28.91 6.38 23.44
N SER A 353 -28.44 7.56 23.86
CA SER A 353 -27.63 8.41 23.01
C SER A 353 -26.36 7.67 22.58
N PHE A 354 -25.96 7.80 21.34
CA PHE A 354 -24.80 7.07 20.82
C PHE A 354 -24.02 7.94 19.85
N GLU A 355 -22.74 8.11 20.13
CA GLU A 355 -21.83 8.92 19.34
C GLU A 355 -20.76 8.03 18.66
N SER A 356 -20.05 8.57 17.69
CA SER A 356 -19.03 7.82 16.94
C SER A 356 -17.90 7.27 17.83
N TRP A 357 -17.50 7.96 18.90
CA TRP A 357 -16.51 7.47 19.86
C TRP A 357 -17.00 6.36 20.80
N ASP A 358 -18.28 6.00 20.74
CA ASP A 358 -18.85 4.87 21.48
C ASP A 358 -18.74 3.56 20.68
N TRP A 359 -18.52 3.63 19.37
CA TRP A 359 -18.61 2.47 18.46
C TRP A 359 -17.69 1.32 18.88
N TRP A 360 -16.38 1.53 18.92
CA TRP A 360 -15.40 0.48 19.27
C TRP A 360 -15.66 -0.15 20.62
N TYR A 361 -15.99 0.69 21.63
CA TYR A 361 -16.23 0.24 22.98
C TYR A 361 -17.47 -0.69 23.10
N TYR A 362 -18.57 -0.32 22.49
CA TYR A 362 -19.77 -1.14 22.52
C TYR A 362 -19.74 -2.28 21.50
N ALA A 363 -19.06 -2.14 20.37
CA ALA A 363 -18.81 -3.24 19.45
C ALA A 363 -18.06 -4.38 20.13
N GLU A 364 -17.01 -4.07 20.94
CA GLU A 364 -16.30 -5.11 21.70
C GLU A 364 -17.19 -5.81 22.72
N LYS A 365 -18.10 -5.10 23.37
CA LYS A 365 -19.08 -5.71 24.28
C LYS A 365 -20.08 -6.63 23.53
N VAL A 366 -20.54 -6.23 22.36
CA VAL A 366 -21.36 -7.09 21.49
C VAL A 366 -20.58 -8.33 21.07
N ARG A 367 -19.31 -8.16 20.64
CA ARG A 367 -18.43 -9.26 20.22
C ARG A 367 -18.25 -10.27 21.36
N LYS A 368 -17.95 -9.79 22.54
CA LYS A 368 -17.80 -10.64 23.73
C LYS A 368 -19.13 -11.36 24.06
N GLN A 369 -20.25 -10.67 24.00
CA GLN A 369 -21.55 -11.26 24.33
C GLN A 369 -22.00 -12.32 23.31
N LYS A 370 -21.78 -12.07 21.99
CA LYS A 370 -22.24 -12.97 20.92
C LYS A 370 -21.33 -14.16 20.67
N TYR A 371 -20.02 -13.95 20.76
CA TYR A 371 -19.04 -14.93 20.33
C TYR A 371 -18.20 -15.45 21.49
N ASP A 372 -18.37 -14.90 22.70
CA ASP A 372 -17.52 -15.21 23.86
C ASP A 372 -16.02 -15.09 23.53
N LEU A 373 -15.70 -14.09 22.69
CA LEU A 373 -14.36 -13.82 22.20
C LEU A 373 -13.82 -12.55 22.85
N ASN A 374 -12.67 -12.67 23.49
CA ASN A 374 -11.87 -11.57 23.99
C ASN A 374 -10.56 -11.54 23.19
N GLU A 375 -10.27 -10.46 22.51
CA GLU A 375 -9.07 -10.35 21.68
C GLU A 375 -7.77 -10.50 22.46
N GLU A 376 -7.74 -10.06 23.74
CA GLU A 376 -6.56 -10.24 24.60
C GLU A 376 -6.25 -11.72 24.88
N GLU A 377 -7.22 -12.63 24.76
CA GLU A 377 -6.99 -14.08 24.85
C GLU A 377 -6.30 -14.65 23.61
N LEU A 378 -6.40 -13.95 22.47
CA LEU A 378 -5.79 -14.37 21.20
C LEU A 378 -4.32 -13.92 21.09
N ARG A 379 -3.99 -12.73 21.60
CA ARG A 379 -2.67 -12.13 21.47
C ARG A 379 -1.51 -13.05 21.89
N PRO A 380 -1.59 -13.86 22.96
CA PRO A 380 -0.53 -14.80 23.32
C PRO A 380 -0.16 -15.83 22.23
N TYR A 381 -1.06 -16.11 21.30
CA TYR A 381 -0.86 -17.04 20.20
C TYR A 381 -0.40 -16.34 18.92
N LEU A 382 -0.58 -15.02 18.82
CA LEU A 382 -0.27 -14.19 17.67
C LEU A 382 1.00 -13.37 17.89
N SER A 383 2.07 -14.02 18.40
CA SER A 383 3.36 -13.33 18.45
C SER A 383 3.85 -12.99 17.04
N LEU A 384 4.52 -11.85 16.89
CA LEU A 384 5.10 -11.42 15.60
C LEU A 384 5.93 -12.54 14.95
N SER A 385 6.72 -13.26 15.76
CA SER A 385 7.51 -14.40 15.27
C SER A 385 6.62 -15.52 14.73
N ASN A 386 5.54 -15.87 15.41
CA ASN A 386 4.63 -16.91 14.94
C ASN A 386 3.90 -16.51 13.67
N VAL A 387 3.44 -15.26 13.57
CA VAL A 387 2.77 -14.73 12.37
C VAL A 387 3.72 -14.77 11.16
N LEU A 388 4.97 -14.32 11.32
CA LEU A 388 5.98 -14.41 10.26
C LEU A 388 6.26 -15.86 9.85
N GLN A 389 6.39 -16.77 10.81
CA GLN A 389 6.56 -18.19 10.51
C GLN A 389 5.34 -18.76 9.80
N GLY A 390 4.13 -18.30 10.14
CA GLY A 390 2.89 -18.65 9.42
C GLY A 390 2.94 -18.22 7.94
N ILE A 391 3.32 -16.98 7.68
CA ILE A 391 3.50 -16.44 6.34
C ILE A 391 4.55 -17.24 5.55
N PHE A 392 5.69 -17.56 6.16
CA PHE A 392 6.75 -18.33 5.51
C PHE A 392 6.31 -19.79 5.22
N GLN A 393 5.61 -20.41 6.15
CA GLN A 393 5.08 -21.76 5.97
C GLN A 393 4.00 -21.81 4.88
N LEU A 394 3.10 -20.81 4.83
CA LEU A 394 2.11 -20.68 3.76
C LEU A 394 2.79 -20.59 2.40
N SER A 395 3.76 -19.69 2.27
CA SER A 395 4.49 -19.46 1.03
C SER A 395 5.27 -20.70 0.57
N ASN A 396 5.84 -21.44 1.53
CA ASN A 396 6.50 -22.71 1.23
C ASN A 396 5.50 -23.79 0.76
N ARG A 397 4.31 -23.86 1.39
CA ARG A 397 3.28 -24.82 0.97
C ARG A 397 2.76 -24.52 -0.43
N LEU A 398 2.49 -23.24 -0.73
CA LEU A 398 1.94 -22.83 -2.03
C LEU A 398 2.96 -22.89 -3.15
N TRP A 399 4.16 -22.37 -2.94
CA TRP A 399 5.16 -22.18 -4.02
C TRP A 399 6.52 -22.83 -3.77
N GLY A 400 6.76 -23.40 -2.59
CA GLY A 400 8.04 -24.03 -2.24
C GLY A 400 9.15 -23.05 -1.89
N ILE A 401 8.88 -21.73 -1.80
CA ILE A 401 9.88 -20.73 -1.45
C ILE A 401 10.31 -20.81 0.01
N THR A 402 11.55 -20.39 0.29
CA THR A 402 12.13 -20.41 1.64
C THR A 402 12.78 -19.09 1.97
N PHE A 403 12.93 -18.81 3.27
CA PHE A 403 13.43 -17.53 3.81
C PHE A 403 14.63 -17.80 4.71
N ARG A 404 15.77 -17.20 4.38
CA ARG A 404 17.00 -17.33 5.13
C ARG A 404 17.40 -15.96 5.72
N PRO A 405 17.51 -15.82 7.06
CA PRO A 405 18.03 -14.59 7.63
C PRO A 405 19.41 -14.26 7.08
N VAL A 406 19.64 -12.98 6.74
CA VAL A 406 20.92 -12.50 6.20
C VAL A 406 21.37 -11.25 6.92
N SER A 407 22.70 -11.10 7.04
CA SER A 407 23.32 -9.89 7.55
C SER A 407 23.68 -8.98 6.37
N VAL A 408 22.92 -7.91 6.23
CA VAL A 408 23.09 -6.87 5.20
C VAL A 408 22.98 -5.49 5.87
N PRO A 409 23.48 -4.41 5.26
CA PRO A 409 23.22 -3.06 5.75
C PRO A 409 21.73 -2.79 5.97
N VAL A 410 21.38 -2.19 7.10
CA VAL A 410 20.02 -1.79 7.47
C VAL A 410 19.98 -0.30 7.79
N TYR A 411 18.85 0.35 7.53
CA TYR A 411 18.69 1.78 7.82
C TYR A 411 18.29 2.07 9.27
N HIS A 412 17.74 1.08 9.97
CA HIS A 412 17.38 1.18 11.39
C HIS A 412 17.73 -0.13 12.10
N PRO A 413 18.21 -0.11 13.38
CA PRO A 413 18.63 -1.31 14.11
C PRO A 413 17.53 -2.36 14.33
N GLU A 414 16.25 -1.95 14.27
CA GLU A 414 15.09 -2.85 14.41
C GLU A 414 14.72 -3.55 13.10
N CYS A 415 15.31 -3.16 11.96
CA CYS A 415 15.05 -3.83 10.69
C CYS A 415 15.72 -5.20 10.65
N VAL A 416 15.01 -6.17 10.08
CA VAL A 416 15.53 -7.51 9.81
C VAL A 416 15.43 -7.80 8.31
N ALA A 417 16.36 -8.62 7.80
CA ALA A 417 16.41 -8.94 6.38
C ALA A 417 16.49 -10.46 6.14
N TYR A 418 15.84 -10.88 5.07
CA TYR A 418 15.82 -12.26 4.62
C TYR A 418 16.20 -12.35 3.15
N GLU A 419 17.02 -13.33 2.80
CA GLU A 419 17.10 -13.81 1.43
C GLU A 419 15.94 -14.73 1.15
N VAL A 420 15.23 -14.48 0.06
CA VAL A 420 14.13 -15.32 -0.42
C VAL A 420 14.67 -16.21 -1.53
N LEU A 421 14.47 -17.51 -1.37
CA LEU A 421 14.92 -18.56 -2.31
C LEU A 421 13.71 -19.25 -2.94
N ASP A 422 13.77 -19.50 -4.24
CA ASP A 422 12.76 -20.28 -4.96
C ASP A 422 12.86 -21.78 -4.60
N LYS A 423 11.91 -22.57 -5.07
CA LYS A 423 11.82 -24.02 -4.86
C LYS A 423 13.06 -24.82 -5.34
N ASP A 424 13.82 -24.25 -6.26
CA ASP A 424 15.09 -24.80 -6.76
C ASP A 424 16.34 -24.23 -6.04
N ASN A 425 16.13 -23.47 -4.96
CA ASN A 425 17.14 -22.72 -4.21
C ASN A 425 17.79 -21.55 -4.99
N SER A 426 17.24 -21.15 -6.12
CA SER A 426 17.69 -19.94 -6.80
C SER A 426 17.29 -18.69 -6.01
N HIS A 427 18.12 -17.65 -6.08
CA HIS A 427 17.89 -16.37 -5.41
C HIS A 427 16.74 -15.61 -6.06
N LEU A 428 15.65 -15.37 -5.32
CA LEU A 428 14.51 -14.55 -5.75
C LEU A 428 14.69 -13.07 -5.45
N GLY A 429 15.16 -12.72 -4.26
CA GLY A 429 15.33 -11.34 -3.83
C GLY A 429 15.71 -11.20 -2.38
N ILE A 430 15.87 -9.95 -1.94
CA ILE A 430 16.07 -9.59 -0.53
C ILE A 430 14.81 -8.90 -0.01
N LEU A 431 14.33 -9.34 1.15
CA LEU A 431 13.15 -8.82 1.82
C LEU A 431 13.53 -8.26 3.18
N TYR A 432 13.30 -6.95 3.37
CA TYR A 432 13.44 -6.26 4.65
C TYR A 432 12.10 -6.15 5.35
N PHE A 433 12.13 -6.22 6.67
CA PHE A 433 10.98 -5.90 7.52
C PHE A 433 11.36 -4.81 8.52
N ASP A 434 10.47 -3.85 8.67
CA ASP A 434 10.51 -2.76 9.63
C ASP A 434 9.15 -2.65 10.34
N PHE A 435 9.05 -3.19 11.56
CA PHE A 435 7.75 -3.50 12.17
C PHE A 435 7.18 -2.38 13.05
N TYR A 436 8.00 -1.56 13.69
CA TYR A 436 7.55 -0.79 14.84
C TYR A 436 7.41 0.71 14.56
N PRO A 437 6.40 1.38 15.17
CA PRO A 437 6.21 2.81 15.02
C PRO A 437 7.36 3.60 15.69
N ARG A 438 7.68 4.77 15.13
CA ARG A 438 8.62 5.75 15.68
C ARG A 438 8.32 7.15 15.10
N PRO A 439 8.79 8.25 15.73
CA PRO A 439 8.41 9.62 15.32
C PRO A 439 8.73 10.00 13.87
N GLY A 440 9.80 9.44 13.29
CA GLY A 440 10.20 9.70 11.89
C GLY A 440 9.57 8.77 10.87
N LYS A 441 8.62 7.92 11.26
CA LYS A 441 8.01 6.91 10.39
C LYS A 441 6.56 7.26 10.09
N GLN A 442 6.18 7.18 8.83
CA GLN A 442 4.78 7.36 8.43
C GLN A 442 3.88 6.30 9.06
N GLY A 443 2.62 6.67 9.32
CA GLY A 443 1.62 5.76 9.86
C GLY A 443 1.09 4.79 8.81
N GLY A 444 0.44 3.70 9.26
CA GLY A 444 -0.05 2.64 8.41
C GLY A 444 0.99 1.55 8.15
N ALA A 445 0.83 0.81 7.06
CA ALA A 445 1.80 -0.17 6.57
C ALA A 445 1.93 -0.02 5.05
N TRP A 446 3.05 -0.46 4.50
CA TRP A 446 3.27 -0.45 3.06
C TRP A 446 4.39 -1.41 2.66
N CYS A 447 4.31 -1.87 1.42
CA CYS A 447 5.40 -2.54 0.75
C CYS A 447 6.04 -1.60 -0.29
N GLY A 448 7.36 -1.59 -0.35
CA GLY A 448 8.13 -0.80 -1.33
C GLY A 448 9.33 -1.56 -1.87
N THR A 449 9.92 -1.05 -2.94
CA THR A 449 11.15 -1.59 -3.51
C THR A 449 12.22 -0.51 -3.56
N TYR A 450 13.45 -0.87 -3.25
CA TYR A 450 14.61 -0.03 -3.58
C TYR A 450 15.24 -0.45 -4.90
N ARG A 451 14.85 -1.59 -5.46
CA ARG A 451 15.23 -2.10 -6.76
C ARG A 451 14.16 -3.06 -7.27
N ASP A 452 13.62 -2.81 -8.46
CA ASP A 452 12.67 -3.69 -9.12
C ASP A 452 13.36 -4.83 -9.86
N ALA A 453 12.65 -5.96 -10.00
CA ALA A 453 13.12 -7.07 -10.83
C ALA A 453 13.20 -6.66 -12.30
N HIS A 454 14.29 -6.99 -12.96
CA HIS A 454 14.48 -6.79 -14.40
C HIS A 454 15.57 -7.71 -14.94
N TYR A 455 15.91 -7.59 -16.22
CA TYR A 455 16.99 -8.37 -16.81
C TYR A 455 18.06 -7.45 -17.40
N GLU A 456 19.31 -7.71 -17.00
CA GLU A 456 20.49 -7.08 -17.60
C GLU A 456 21.36 -8.15 -18.26
N ASN A 457 21.72 -7.96 -19.54
CA ASN A 457 22.55 -8.89 -20.29
C ASN A 457 22.07 -10.36 -20.21
N GLY A 458 20.75 -10.55 -20.23
CA GLY A 458 20.11 -11.85 -20.15
C GLY A 458 20.10 -12.50 -18.75
N LYS A 459 20.59 -11.82 -17.73
CA LYS A 459 20.56 -12.27 -16.33
C LYS A 459 19.51 -11.51 -15.55
N ARG A 460 18.77 -12.21 -14.71
CA ARG A 460 17.80 -11.58 -13.80
C ARG A 460 18.55 -10.80 -12.71
N VAL A 461 18.21 -9.53 -12.57
CA VAL A 461 18.53 -8.70 -11.42
C VAL A 461 17.41 -8.86 -10.42
N ALA A 462 17.73 -9.40 -9.26
CA ALA A 462 16.74 -9.72 -8.24
C ALA A 462 16.24 -8.44 -7.53
N PRO A 463 14.95 -8.35 -7.17
CA PRO A 463 14.41 -7.19 -6.48
C PRO A 463 14.91 -7.08 -5.05
N GLY A 464 14.89 -5.87 -4.54
CA GLY A 464 15.05 -5.57 -3.13
C GLY A 464 13.79 -4.94 -2.58
N VAL A 465 13.13 -5.64 -1.69
CA VAL A 465 11.77 -5.34 -1.21
C VAL A 465 11.80 -4.96 0.26
N THR A 466 10.95 -4.03 0.67
CA THR A 466 10.77 -3.63 2.06
C THR A 466 9.30 -3.73 2.45
N ILE A 467 9.01 -4.36 3.58
CA ILE A 467 7.72 -4.29 4.26
C ILE A 467 7.90 -3.42 5.49
N VAL A 468 7.15 -2.33 5.55
CA VAL A 468 7.17 -1.38 6.66
C VAL A 468 5.80 -1.39 7.32
N ALA A 469 5.76 -1.58 8.63
CA ALA A 469 4.53 -1.64 9.39
C ALA A 469 4.62 -0.83 10.70
N ASN A 470 3.52 -0.67 11.39
CA ASN A 470 3.42 0.01 12.67
C ASN A 470 2.64 -0.87 13.65
N VAL A 471 3.20 -2.04 13.98
CA VAL A 471 2.57 -2.99 14.91
C VAL A 471 2.92 -2.71 16.36
N SER A 472 2.15 -3.28 17.27
CA SER A 472 2.35 -3.17 18.71
C SER A 472 3.76 -3.60 19.14
N ARG A 473 4.46 -2.72 19.86
CA ARG A 473 5.77 -3.02 20.41
C ARG A 473 5.70 -4.06 21.53
N PRO A 474 6.79 -4.80 21.78
CA PRO A 474 6.92 -5.57 23.03
C PRO A 474 6.71 -4.66 24.26
N ALA A 475 5.98 -5.15 25.25
CA ALA A 475 5.74 -4.42 26.51
C ALA A 475 7.04 -4.11 27.27
N THR A 476 8.10 -4.88 27.05
CA THR A 476 9.44 -4.66 27.65
C THR A 476 10.51 -4.77 26.59
N LYS A 477 11.67 -4.15 26.80
CA LYS A 477 12.79 -4.13 25.84
C LYS A 477 13.21 -5.51 25.30
N ASN A 478 13.07 -6.55 26.12
CA ASN A 478 13.41 -7.93 25.75
C ASN A 478 12.14 -8.82 25.66
N GLY A 479 10.97 -8.20 25.58
CA GLY A 479 9.69 -8.90 25.49
C GLY A 479 9.38 -9.41 24.09
N VAL A 480 8.23 -10.06 23.96
CA VAL A 480 7.69 -10.56 22.69
C VAL A 480 6.60 -9.60 22.23
N ALA A 481 6.64 -9.20 20.97
CA ALA A 481 5.55 -8.45 20.35
C ALA A 481 4.35 -9.39 20.14
N LEU A 482 3.23 -9.03 20.75
CA LEU A 482 1.99 -9.78 20.68
C LEU A 482 0.98 -8.95 19.87
N LEU A 483 0.61 -9.48 18.72
CA LEU A 483 -0.25 -8.78 17.74
C LEU A 483 -1.73 -8.98 18.06
N ASN A 484 -2.55 -8.06 17.62
CA ASN A 484 -3.99 -8.25 17.48
C ASN A 484 -4.32 -8.87 16.11
N LEU A 485 -5.60 -9.10 15.83
CA LEU A 485 -6.03 -9.69 14.56
C LEU A 485 -5.72 -8.77 13.36
N ASP A 486 -6.04 -7.49 13.45
CA ASP A 486 -5.80 -6.49 12.39
C ASP A 486 -4.29 -6.36 12.05
N GLU A 487 -3.43 -6.34 13.08
CA GLU A 487 -1.98 -6.29 12.89
C GLU A 487 -1.43 -7.57 12.23
N ALA A 488 -1.97 -8.73 12.58
CA ALA A 488 -1.58 -9.99 11.96
C ALA A 488 -2.03 -10.05 10.49
N GLU A 489 -3.27 -9.66 10.19
CA GLU A 489 -3.82 -9.58 8.84
C GLU A 489 -3.02 -8.61 7.96
N THR A 490 -2.69 -7.42 8.48
CA THR A 490 -1.86 -6.42 7.80
C THR A 490 -0.51 -7.01 7.36
N LEU A 491 0.13 -7.86 8.17
CA LEU A 491 1.40 -8.49 7.75
C LEU A 491 1.21 -9.49 6.60
N PHE A 492 0.10 -10.21 6.55
CA PHE A 492 -0.23 -11.05 5.38
C PHE A 492 -0.48 -10.19 4.14
N HIS A 493 -1.20 -9.09 4.30
CA HIS A 493 -1.47 -8.11 3.24
C HIS A 493 -0.17 -7.59 2.62
N GLU A 494 0.70 -6.96 3.41
CA GLU A 494 1.96 -6.39 2.92
C GLU A 494 2.87 -7.45 2.29
N PHE A 495 2.80 -8.67 2.82
CA PHE A 495 3.56 -9.77 2.25
C PHE A 495 3.04 -10.19 0.86
N GLY A 496 1.76 -10.00 0.57
CA GLY A 496 1.20 -10.22 -0.77
C GLY A 496 1.80 -9.28 -1.82
N HIS A 497 1.96 -8.00 -1.50
CA HIS A 497 2.70 -7.06 -2.35
C HIS A 497 4.17 -7.48 -2.53
N ALA A 498 4.81 -7.94 -1.45
CA ALA A 498 6.19 -8.41 -1.53
C ALA A 498 6.32 -9.64 -2.45
N LEU A 499 5.38 -10.57 -2.42
CA LEU A 499 5.35 -11.72 -3.33
C LEU A 499 5.24 -11.29 -4.79
N HIS A 500 4.41 -10.29 -5.10
CA HIS A 500 4.28 -9.76 -6.45
C HIS A 500 5.63 -9.22 -6.96
N SER A 501 6.32 -8.43 -6.14
CA SER A 501 7.64 -7.91 -6.48
C SER A 501 8.70 -9.01 -6.61
N LEU A 502 8.74 -9.96 -5.67
CA LEU A 502 9.72 -11.06 -5.62
C LEU A 502 9.57 -12.03 -6.80
N PHE A 503 8.35 -12.35 -7.20
CA PHE A 503 8.10 -13.28 -8.31
C PHE A 503 8.17 -12.65 -9.69
N SER A 504 8.19 -11.32 -9.80
CA SER A 504 8.21 -10.61 -11.08
C SER A 504 9.28 -11.17 -12.04
N GLN A 505 8.87 -11.47 -13.27
CA GLN A 505 9.70 -12.01 -14.37
C GLN A 505 9.71 -11.06 -15.59
N VAL A 506 9.41 -9.78 -15.35
CA VAL A 506 9.45 -8.79 -16.43
C VAL A 506 10.89 -8.54 -16.88
N LYS A 507 11.07 -8.36 -18.19
CA LYS A 507 12.40 -8.10 -18.77
C LYS A 507 12.84 -6.64 -18.60
N TYR A 508 11.90 -5.74 -18.55
CA TYR A 508 12.09 -4.29 -18.57
C TYR A 508 11.48 -3.65 -17.32
N THR A 509 12.17 -2.66 -16.75
CA THR A 509 11.70 -1.96 -15.54
C THR A 509 10.37 -1.26 -15.76
N GLY A 510 10.15 -0.71 -16.94
CA GLY A 510 8.87 -0.05 -17.31
C GLY A 510 7.65 -0.97 -17.36
N LEU A 511 7.86 -2.30 -17.24
CA LEU A 511 6.79 -3.29 -17.14
C LEU A 511 6.49 -3.74 -15.71
N ALA A 512 7.23 -3.27 -14.69
CA ALA A 512 7.09 -3.75 -13.31
C ALA A 512 5.79 -3.28 -12.65
N GLY A 513 5.24 -2.12 -13.03
CA GLY A 513 3.99 -1.59 -12.48
C GLY A 513 2.74 -2.33 -12.96
N VAL A 514 1.63 -2.16 -12.24
CA VAL A 514 0.30 -2.64 -12.59
C VAL A 514 -0.71 -1.50 -12.47
N GLU A 515 -1.94 -1.72 -12.92
CA GLU A 515 -3.04 -0.77 -12.70
C GLU A 515 -3.28 -0.56 -11.21
N GLN A 516 -3.64 0.68 -10.81
CA GLN A 516 -3.86 1.03 -9.40
C GLN A 516 -5.02 0.22 -8.78
N ASP A 517 -6.05 -0.07 -9.55
CA ASP A 517 -7.19 -0.86 -9.11
C ASP A 517 -6.98 -2.39 -9.22
N PHE A 518 -5.75 -2.80 -9.58
CA PHE A 518 -5.28 -4.18 -9.54
C PHE A 518 -4.26 -4.42 -8.42
N VAL A 519 -3.55 -3.37 -7.99
CA VAL A 519 -2.36 -3.48 -7.12
C VAL A 519 -2.66 -4.19 -5.80
N GLU A 520 -3.89 -4.09 -5.29
CA GLU A 520 -4.31 -4.69 -4.03
C GLU A 520 -4.77 -6.17 -4.16
N LEU A 521 -4.89 -6.72 -5.36
CA LEU A 521 -5.22 -8.14 -5.51
C LEU A 521 -4.18 -9.08 -4.87
N PRO A 522 -2.86 -8.91 -5.10
CA PRO A 522 -1.85 -9.76 -4.47
C PRO A 522 -1.79 -9.64 -2.95
N SER A 523 -2.11 -8.47 -2.39
CA SER A 523 -2.12 -8.22 -0.95
C SER A 523 -3.37 -8.80 -0.28
N GLN A 524 -4.55 -8.44 -0.77
CA GLN A 524 -5.83 -8.83 -0.18
C GLN A 524 -6.10 -10.33 -0.28
N ILE A 525 -5.62 -11.01 -1.33
CA ILE A 525 -5.79 -12.47 -1.40
C ILE A 525 -5.07 -13.18 -0.23
N MET A 526 -3.94 -12.66 0.23
CA MET A 526 -3.18 -13.25 1.34
C MET A 526 -3.91 -13.14 2.68
N GLU A 527 -4.74 -12.11 2.88
CA GLU A 527 -5.58 -11.93 4.07
C GLU A 527 -6.51 -13.12 4.29
N ASN A 528 -7.02 -13.73 3.20
CA ASN A 528 -7.95 -14.85 3.29
C ASN A 528 -7.35 -16.06 4.02
N TRP A 529 -6.02 -16.25 3.99
CA TRP A 529 -5.36 -17.30 4.73
C TRP A 529 -5.08 -16.96 6.19
N ALA A 530 -4.99 -15.67 6.56
CA ALA A 530 -4.51 -15.26 7.88
C ALA A 530 -5.22 -16.00 9.02
N PHE A 531 -6.54 -16.12 8.95
CA PHE A 531 -7.37 -16.70 10.00
C PHE A 531 -8.10 -17.98 9.60
N GLU A 532 -7.74 -18.57 8.46
CA GLU A 532 -8.23 -19.90 8.13
C GLU A 532 -7.86 -20.91 9.23
N PRO A 533 -8.80 -21.75 9.68
CA PRO A 533 -8.51 -22.73 10.75
C PRO A 533 -7.29 -23.59 10.50
N ALA A 534 -7.06 -23.99 9.25
CA ALA A 534 -5.89 -24.78 8.87
C ALA A 534 -4.58 -24.00 9.06
N MET A 535 -4.59 -22.69 8.81
CA MET A 535 -3.45 -21.81 9.02
C MET A 535 -3.22 -21.55 10.51
N LEU A 536 -4.25 -21.21 11.28
CA LEU A 536 -4.15 -20.98 12.72
C LEU A 536 -3.54 -22.18 13.44
N ARG A 537 -3.93 -23.42 13.10
CA ARG A 537 -3.33 -24.65 13.63
C ARG A 537 -1.84 -24.78 13.28
N MET A 538 -1.38 -24.18 12.21
CA MET A 538 0.03 -24.23 11.82
C MET A 538 0.88 -23.25 12.63
N TYR A 539 0.45 -21.99 12.76
CA TYR A 539 1.32 -20.94 13.29
C TYR A 539 0.90 -20.38 14.65
N ALA A 540 -0.39 -20.42 15.00
CA ALA A 540 -0.87 -19.80 16.24
C ALA A 540 -0.49 -20.66 17.46
N LYS A 541 0.64 -20.34 18.06
CA LYS A 541 1.19 -21.04 19.23
C LYS A 541 1.44 -20.06 20.38
N HIS A 542 1.14 -20.48 21.58
CA HIS A 542 1.35 -19.65 22.77
C HIS A 542 2.83 -19.31 22.94
N TYR A 543 3.16 -18.03 23.04
CA TYR A 543 4.54 -17.52 22.99
C TYR A 543 5.45 -18.00 24.12
N GLN A 544 4.90 -18.39 25.28
CA GLN A 544 5.68 -18.87 26.43
C GLN A 544 5.93 -20.38 26.42
N ASN A 545 4.93 -21.19 26.05
CA ASN A 545 4.99 -22.63 26.20
C ASN A 545 4.85 -23.42 24.91
N GLY A 546 4.63 -22.73 23.76
CA GLY A 546 4.48 -23.35 22.46
C GLY A 546 3.19 -24.15 22.26
N ALA A 547 2.25 -24.11 23.20
CA ALA A 547 0.96 -24.80 23.04
C ALA A 547 0.18 -24.23 21.85
N PRO A 548 -0.45 -25.07 21.01
CA PRO A 548 -1.27 -24.60 19.92
C PRO A 548 -2.48 -23.83 20.44
N MET A 549 -3.01 -22.92 19.61
CA MET A 549 -4.26 -22.23 19.91
C MET A 549 -5.40 -23.26 20.11
N PRO A 550 -6.17 -23.18 21.19
CA PRO A 550 -7.32 -24.07 21.42
C PRO A 550 -8.33 -24.03 20.27
N GLU A 551 -8.92 -25.19 19.95
CA GLU A 551 -9.90 -25.29 18.86
C GLU A 551 -11.15 -24.42 19.08
N ASP A 552 -11.54 -24.21 20.34
CA ASP A 552 -12.67 -23.32 20.66
C ASP A 552 -12.34 -21.85 20.32
N LEU A 553 -11.12 -21.38 20.52
CA LEU A 553 -10.71 -20.05 20.09
C LEU A 553 -10.66 -19.92 18.57
N ILE A 554 -10.16 -20.94 17.86
CA ILE A 554 -10.20 -20.98 16.38
C ILE A 554 -11.65 -20.92 15.87
N GLU A 555 -12.57 -21.65 16.48
CA GLU A 555 -13.96 -21.61 16.10
C GLU A 555 -14.64 -20.28 16.44
N LYS A 556 -14.28 -19.63 17.56
CA LYS A 556 -14.73 -18.29 17.92
C LYS A 556 -14.28 -17.24 16.88
N ILE A 557 -13.00 -17.28 16.47
CA ILE A 557 -12.46 -16.43 15.38
C ILE A 557 -13.28 -16.65 14.11
N ARG A 558 -13.47 -17.90 13.69
CA ARG A 558 -14.23 -18.24 12.48
C ARG A 558 -15.67 -17.72 12.53
N ARG A 559 -16.36 -17.85 13.67
CA ARG A 559 -17.74 -17.38 13.86
C ARG A 559 -17.85 -15.87 13.90
N SER A 560 -16.81 -15.17 14.34
CA SER A 560 -16.79 -13.71 14.45
C SER A 560 -16.23 -13.02 13.18
N SER A 561 -15.83 -13.75 12.14
CA SER A 561 -15.18 -13.18 10.94
C SER A 561 -16.02 -12.13 10.19
N LEU A 562 -17.33 -12.13 10.39
CA LEU A 562 -18.26 -11.15 9.79
C LEU A 562 -18.77 -10.13 10.81
N PHE A 563 -18.19 -10.12 11.99
CA PHE A 563 -18.59 -9.17 13.02
C PHE A 563 -18.21 -7.74 12.62
N ASN A 564 -19.11 -6.80 12.86
CA ASN A 564 -18.93 -5.38 12.58
C ASN A 564 -18.68 -5.05 11.08
N GLN A 565 -19.07 -5.94 10.18
CA GLN A 565 -18.85 -5.81 8.73
C GLN A 565 -19.60 -4.60 8.14
N GLY A 566 -20.77 -4.28 8.66
CA GLY A 566 -21.54 -3.10 8.26
C GLY A 566 -20.77 -1.81 8.49
N PHE A 567 -20.16 -1.65 9.65
CA PHE A 567 -19.31 -0.52 9.99
C PHE A 567 -18.08 -0.46 9.10
N THR A 568 -17.29 -1.55 9.06
CA THR A 568 -16.00 -1.59 8.34
C THR A 568 -16.19 -1.29 6.85
N THR A 569 -17.21 -1.88 6.23
CA THR A 569 -17.49 -1.62 4.81
C THR A 569 -18.00 -0.21 4.59
N THR A 570 -18.87 0.31 5.47
CA THR A 570 -19.42 1.68 5.33
C THR A 570 -18.33 2.74 5.47
N GLU A 571 -17.40 2.64 6.44
CA GLU A 571 -16.31 3.61 6.59
C GLU A 571 -15.36 3.61 5.39
N LEU A 572 -15.08 2.43 4.81
CA LEU A 572 -14.22 2.28 3.63
C LEU A 572 -14.89 2.85 2.37
N LEU A 573 -16.19 2.53 2.17
CA LEU A 573 -17.00 3.08 1.09
C LEU A 573 -17.11 4.61 1.19
N ALA A 574 -17.31 5.13 2.40
CA ALA A 574 -17.38 6.58 2.63
C ALA A 574 -16.08 7.27 2.21
N ALA A 575 -14.91 6.73 2.55
CA ALA A 575 -13.62 7.26 2.12
C ALA A 575 -13.45 7.17 0.59
N SER A 576 -13.82 6.04 -0.03
CA SER A 576 -13.73 5.85 -1.48
C SER A 576 -14.64 6.80 -2.26
N LEU A 577 -15.86 7.02 -1.77
CA LEU A 577 -16.80 7.98 -2.35
C LEU A 577 -16.33 9.42 -2.15
N SER A 578 -15.77 9.77 -0.99
CA SER A 578 -15.17 11.09 -0.76
C SER A 578 -14.04 11.39 -1.74
N ASP A 579 -13.16 10.41 -1.99
CA ASP A 579 -12.07 10.55 -2.98
C ASP A 579 -12.62 10.83 -4.38
N LEU A 580 -13.57 10.02 -4.85
CA LEU A 580 -14.17 10.22 -6.17
C LEU A 580 -14.92 11.54 -6.24
N ASP A 581 -15.71 11.90 -5.22
CA ASP A 581 -16.53 13.12 -5.23
C ASP A 581 -15.69 14.38 -5.39
N ILE A 582 -14.54 14.49 -4.70
CA ILE A 582 -13.68 15.67 -4.78
C ILE A 582 -12.89 15.70 -6.08
N HIS A 583 -12.65 14.57 -6.74
CA HIS A 583 -11.90 14.48 -7.99
C HIS A 583 -12.76 14.41 -9.26
N THR A 584 -14.08 14.27 -9.13
CA THR A 584 -15.03 14.37 -10.26
C THR A 584 -15.57 15.79 -10.48
N ILE A 585 -15.13 16.76 -9.68
CA ILE A 585 -15.47 18.17 -9.86
C ILE A 585 -15.01 18.62 -11.27
N THR A 586 -15.92 19.23 -12.01
CA THR A 586 -15.66 19.78 -13.37
C THR A 586 -15.44 21.29 -13.40
N GLU A 587 -15.88 21.99 -12.34
CA GLU A 587 -15.69 23.42 -12.15
C GLU A 587 -15.21 23.65 -10.71
N TYR A 588 -14.16 24.46 -10.56
CA TYR A 588 -13.60 24.75 -9.23
C TYR A 588 -14.24 25.99 -8.61
N GLN A 589 -14.65 25.82 -7.37
CA GLN A 589 -14.94 26.88 -6.41
C GLN A 589 -14.23 26.55 -5.09
N PRO A 590 -13.84 27.52 -4.26
CA PRO A 590 -13.28 27.24 -2.95
C PRO A 590 -14.18 26.30 -2.13
N ILE A 591 -13.63 25.24 -1.62
CA ILE A 591 -14.35 24.16 -0.96
C ILE A 591 -14.19 24.31 0.57
N ASP A 592 -15.30 24.42 1.27
CA ASP A 592 -15.35 24.12 2.69
C ASP A 592 -15.38 22.57 2.82
N LEU A 593 -14.25 21.98 3.19
CA LEU A 593 -14.07 20.53 3.16
C LEU A 593 -15.04 19.79 4.09
N ASN A 594 -15.29 20.32 5.28
CA ASN A 594 -16.20 19.71 6.25
C ASN A 594 -17.65 19.77 5.75
N ARG A 595 -18.06 20.89 5.18
CA ARG A 595 -19.39 21.05 4.61
C ARG A 595 -19.58 20.19 3.37
N PHE A 596 -18.58 20.12 2.51
CA PHE A 596 -18.62 19.30 1.29
C PHE A 596 -18.75 17.82 1.65
N GLU A 597 -17.92 17.31 2.55
CA GLU A 597 -17.98 15.93 3.04
C GLU A 597 -19.36 15.59 3.61
N LYS A 598 -19.88 16.46 4.51
CA LYS A 598 -21.21 16.29 5.10
C LYS A 598 -22.32 16.30 4.06
N GLN A 599 -22.26 17.22 3.10
CA GLN A 599 -23.25 17.29 2.02
C GLN A 599 -23.25 16.02 1.17
N MET A 600 -22.06 15.49 0.80
CA MET A 600 -21.95 14.36 -0.09
C MET A 600 -22.26 13.04 0.60
N LEU A 601 -21.82 12.85 1.83
CA LEU A 601 -21.98 11.57 2.54
C LEU A 601 -23.27 11.54 3.38
N ASN A 602 -23.52 12.52 4.22
CA ASN A 602 -24.64 12.49 5.14
C ASN A 602 -25.96 12.94 4.46
N GLU A 603 -25.97 14.11 3.80
CA GLU A 603 -27.20 14.66 3.22
C GLU A 603 -27.63 13.93 1.95
N LYS A 604 -26.70 13.66 1.03
CA LYS A 604 -26.98 13.01 -0.26
C LYS A 604 -27.08 11.48 -0.15
N ARG A 605 -26.19 10.82 0.61
CA ARG A 605 -26.11 9.36 0.68
C ARG A 605 -26.63 8.76 1.99
N GLY A 606 -26.98 9.58 2.98
CA GLY A 606 -27.59 9.15 4.24
C GLY A 606 -26.63 8.42 5.19
N LEU A 607 -25.32 8.76 5.12
CA LEU A 607 -24.35 8.27 6.12
C LEU A 607 -24.83 8.68 7.51
N MET A 608 -24.89 7.70 8.40
CA MET A 608 -25.32 7.92 9.78
C MET A 608 -24.24 8.67 10.58
N PRO A 609 -24.63 9.55 11.53
CA PRO A 609 -23.66 10.38 12.26
C PRO A 609 -22.73 9.61 13.20
N GLN A 610 -22.98 8.34 13.43
CA GLN A 610 -22.13 7.47 14.25
C GLN A 610 -20.98 6.84 13.50
N ILE A 611 -20.92 7.00 12.17
CA ILE A 611 -19.84 6.50 11.32
C ILE A 611 -19.21 7.67 10.58
N GLU A 612 -17.92 7.84 10.78
CA GLU A 612 -17.10 8.77 10.00
C GLU A 612 -16.42 8.01 8.85
N PRO A 613 -16.03 8.68 7.75
CA PRO A 613 -15.19 8.06 6.74
C PRO A 613 -13.88 7.55 7.36
N ARG A 614 -13.35 6.44 6.86
CA ARG A 614 -12.06 5.88 7.30
C ARG A 614 -10.92 6.92 7.28
N TYR A 615 -10.98 7.84 6.33
CA TYR A 615 -10.12 9.01 6.22
C TYR A 615 -10.96 10.23 5.84
N ARG A 616 -10.73 11.34 6.53
CA ARG A 616 -11.28 12.66 6.18
C ARG A 616 -10.25 13.44 5.38
N TYR A 617 -10.68 14.38 4.57
CA TYR A 617 -9.80 15.15 3.66
C TYR A 617 -8.53 15.71 4.31
N PRO A 618 -8.55 16.35 5.51
CA PRO A 618 -7.36 17.01 6.06
C PRO A 618 -6.18 16.06 6.33
N TYR A 619 -6.45 14.76 6.55
CA TYR A 619 -5.43 13.75 6.82
C TYR A 619 -5.47 12.54 5.88
N PHE A 620 -6.11 12.67 4.73
CA PHE A 620 -6.21 11.60 3.74
C PHE A 620 -4.93 11.52 2.90
N SER A 621 -3.87 11.02 3.50
CA SER A 621 -2.54 10.93 2.87
C SER A 621 -2.53 10.15 1.56
N HIS A 622 -3.32 9.07 1.44
CA HIS A 622 -3.42 8.27 0.21
C HIS A 622 -3.70 9.12 -1.02
N ILE A 623 -4.60 10.11 -0.91
CA ILE A 623 -5.07 10.89 -2.05
C ILE A 623 -4.40 12.27 -2.20
N PHE A 624 -3.78 12.81 -1.16
CA PHE A 624 -3.15 14.13 -1.22
C PHE A 624 -1.62 14.09 -1.08
N GLY A 625 -1.07 13.10 -0.39
CA GLY A 625 0.38 12.89 -0.24
C GLY A 625 0.88 11.62 -0.93
N GLY A 626 -0.02 10.71 -1.32
CA GLY A 626 0.27 9.44 -1.98
C GLY A 626 -0.25 9.34 -3.41
N GLY A 627 -0.17 8.16 -3.99
CA GLY A 627 -0.53 7.87 -5.39
C GLY A 627 -2.00 7.52 -5.66
N TYR A 628 -2.89 7.54 -4.65
CA TYR A 628 -4.27 7.03 -4.74
C TYR A 628 -5.33 8.09 -5.09
N ALA A 629 -4.96 9.22 -5.64
CA ALA A 629 -5.91 10.28 -6.00
C ALA A 629 -6.91 9.82 -7.07
N ALA A 630 -8.21 9.88 -6.76
CA ALA A 630 -9.31 9.27 -7.51
C ALA A 630 -9.19 7.74 -7.63
N GLY A 631 -8.34 7.11 -6.83
CA GLY A 631 -8.00 5.69 -6.88
C GLY A 631 -8.25 4.93 -5.58
N TYR A 632 -8.82 5.54 -4.54
CA TYR A 632 -9.04 4.86 -3.26
C TYR A 632 -10.11 3.74 -3.35
N TYR A 633 -10.98 3.78 -4.36
CA TYR A 633 -11.91 2.70 -4.69
C TYR A 633 -11.20 1.37 -5.02
N SER A 634 -9.92 1.41 -5.33
CA SER A 634 -9.08 0.25 -5.70
C SER A 634 -9.13 -0.87 -4.67
N TYR A 635 -9.21 -0.55 -3.38
CA TYR A 635 -9.34 -1.55 -2.32
C TYR A 635 -10.60 -2.40 -2.47
N ILE A 636 -11.73 -1.77 -2.79
CA ILE A 636 -13.01 -2.47 -3.00
C ILE A 636 -13.03 -3.17 -4.36
N TRP A 637 -12.45 -2.55 -5.39
CA TRP A 637 -12.33 -3.16 -6.70
C TRP A 637 -11.49 -4.43 -6.68
N ALA A 638 -10.32 -4.36 -6.05
CA ALA A 638 -9.40 -5.49 -5.91
C ALA A 638 -9.95 -6.57 -4.97
N GLU A 639 -10.78 -6.22 -3.96
CA GLU A 639 -11.44 -7.21 -3.10
C GLU A 639 -12.36 -8.13 -3.89
N VAL A 640 -13.05 -7.62 -4.91
CA VAL A 640 -13.83 -8.47 -5.83
C VAL A 640 -12.93 -9.47 -6.56
N LEU A 641 -11.75 -9.03 -6.98
CA LEU A 641 -10.78 -9.87 -7.69
C LEU A 641 -10.12 -10.90 -6.77
N ASP A 642 -9.77 -10.51 -5.54
CA ASP A 642 -9.14 -11.40 -4.56
C ASP A 642 -10.07 -12.54 -4.16
N LYS A 643 -11.36 -12.22 -3.89
CA LYS A 643 -12.37 -13.24 -3.53
C LYS A 643 -12.62 -14.21 -4.68
N ASP A 644 -12.62 -13.75 -5.93
CA ASP A 644 -12.72 -14.64 -7.10
C ASP A 644 -11.47 -15.53 -7.22
N ALA A 645 -10.28 -14.97 -7.01
CA ALA A 645 -9.02 -15.71 -7.06
C ALA A 645 -8.91 -16.73 -5.91
N TYR A 646 -9.30 -16.36 -4.68
CA TYR A 646 -9.29 -17.27 -3.54
C TYR A 646 -10.34 -18.39 -3.68
N GLN A 647 -11.48 -18.08 -4.31
CA GLN A 647 -12.53 -19.08 -4.57
C GLN A 647 -12.00 -20.27 -5.39
N ALA A 648 -11.01 -20.08 -6.25
CA ALA A 648 -10.39 -21.19 -6.99
C ALA A 648 -9.69 -22.21 -6.06
N PHE A 649 -9.05 -21.74 -4.98
CA PHE A 649 -8.47 -22.62 -3.96
C PHE A 649 -9.56 -23.34 -3.16
N VAL A 650 -10.65 -22.65 -2.81
CA VAL A 650 -11.79 -23.28 -2.13
C VAL A 650 -12.43 -24.37 -3.01
N GLU A 651 -12.59 -24.12 -4.31
CA GLU A 651 -13.19 -25.05 -5.27
C GLU A 651 -12.29 -26.26 -5.56
N SER A 652 -10.97 -26.15 -5.41
CA SER A 652 -10.05 -27.28 -5.50
C SER A 652 -10.23 -28.29 -4.34
N GLY A 653 -10.84 -27.85 -3.24
CA GLY A 653 -10.99 -28.64 -2.00
C GLY A 653 -9.78 -28.60 -1.07
N ASP A 654 -8.71 -27.90 -1.44
CA ASP A 654 -7.53 -27.66 -0.60
C ASP A 654 -7.05 -26.23 -0.76
N ILE A 655 -7.16 -25.42 0.30
CA ILE A 655 -6.70 -24.03 0.30
C ILE A 655 -5.18 -23.88 0.06
N PHE A 656 -4.44 -24.98 0.06
CA PHE A 656 -3.01 -25.03 -0.25
C PHE A 656 -2.73 -25.72 -1.58
N ASP A 657 -3.72 -25.84 -2.48
CA ASP A 657 -3.57 -26.53 -3.76
C ASP A 657 -2.44 -25.94 -4.60
N ARG A 658 -1.37 -26.72 -4.80
CA ARG A 658 -0.18 -26.28 -5.55
C ARG A 658 -0.44 -25.97 -7.01
N PRO A 659 -1.21 -26.76 -7.76
CA PRO A 659 -1.58 -26.41 -9.14
C PRO A 659 -2.24 -25.04 -9.26
N THR A 660 -3.18 -24.73 -8.39
CA THR A 660 -3.84 -23.41 -8.34
C THR A 660 -2.84 -22.30 -7.97
N ALA A 661 -1.98 -22.54 -6.97
CA ALA A 661 -0.93 -21.62 -6.56
C ALA A 661 0.10 -21.33 -7.67
N GLU A 662 0.53 -22.35 -8.40
CA GLU A 662 1.44 -22.20 -9.55
C GLU A 662 0.76 -21.44 -10.71
N SER A 663 -0.54 -21.69 -10.95
CA SER A 663 -1.31 -20.93 -11.93
C SER A 663 -1.43 -19.46 -11.54
N TYR A 664 -1.72 -19.17 -10.27
CA TYR A 664 -1.77 -17.81 -9.73
C TYR A 664 -0.40 -17.12 -9.84
N ARG A 665 0.69 -17.78 -9.41
CA ARG A 665 2.06 -17.26 -9.55
C ARG A 665 2.37 -16.90 -10.99
N LYS A 666 2.19 -17.83 -11.93
CA LYS A 666 2.59 -17.68 -13.34
C LYS A 666 1.77 -16.61 -14.08
N ASN A 667 0.48 -16.52 -13.77
CA ASN A 667 -0.43 -15.67 -14.53
C ASN A 667 -0.66 -14.30 -13.88
N ILE A 668 -0.40 -14.15 -12.58
CA ILE A 668 -0.59 -12.92 -11.80
C ILE A 668 0.77 -12.42 -11.29
N LEU A 669 1.41 -13.13 -10.34
CA LEU A 669 2.56 -12.62 -9.60
C LEU A 669 3.84 -12.46 -10.45
N GLU A 670 4.04 -13.28 -11.48
CA GLU A 670 5.18 -13.16 -12.40
C GLU A 670 4.98 -12.11 -13.49
N ARG A 671 3.76 -11.53 -13.59
CA ARG A 671 3.39 -10.57 -14.61
C ARG A 671 3.48 -9.15 -14.08
N GLY A 672 3.92 -8.25 -14.93
CA GLY A 672 3.87 -6.81 -14.68
C GLY A 672 2.73 -6.16 -15.47
N ALA A 673 2.86 -4.86 -15.66
CA ALA A 673 1.86 -3.96 -16.21
C ALA A 673 1.05 -4.51 -17.38
N ARG A 674 -0.25 -4.49 -17.20
CA ARG A 674 -1.25 -4.44 -18.28
C ARG A 674 -1.11 -5.54 -19.33
N TYR A 675 -0.85 -6.75 -18.89
CA TYR A 675 -0.76 -7.88 -19.83
C TYR A 675 -2.13 -8.39 -20.28
N GLY A 676 -3.25 -7.70 -19.98
CA GLY A 676 -4.59 -8.24 -20.22
C GLY A 676 -4.78 -9.63 -19.56
N ALA A 677 -4.10 -9.81 -18.43
CA ALA A 677 -3.89 -11.12 -17.78
C ALA A 677 -5.20 -11.75 -17.35
N LEU A 678 -6.16 -10.95 -16.91
CA LEU A 678 -7.47 -11.44 -16.50
C LEU A 678 -8.32 -11.95 -17.69
N GLN A 679 -8.05 -11.52 -18.92
CA GLN A 679 -8.76 -12.05 -20.10
C GLN A 679 -8.26 -13.43 -20.55
N LYS A 680 -7.08 -13.87 -20.08
CA LYS A 680 -6.43 -15.10 -20.52
C LYS A 680 -6.03 -16.05 -19.39
N ILE A 681 -6.49 -15.83 -18.15
CA ILE A 681 -6.27 -16.80 -17.09
C ILE A 681 -7.09 -18.04 -17.45
N PRO A 682 -6.44 -19.16 -17.77
CA PRO A 682 -7.13 -20.43 -17.85
C PRO A 682 -7.34 -20.92 -16.41
N TRP A 683 -8.23 -20.24 -15.67
CA TRP A 683 -8.82 -20.87 -14.51
C TRP A 683 -9.46 -22.18 -15.01
N PRO A 684 -9.36 -23.29 -14.29
CA PRO A 684 -10.09 -24.49 -14.67
C PRO A 684 -11.52 -24.05 -14.95
N ARG A 685 -12.00 -24.33 -16.17
CA ARG A 685 -13.25 -23.83 -16.78
C ARG A 685 -14.44 -24.17 -15.92
N THR A 686 -14.63 -23.48 -14.83
CA THR A 686 -15.83 -23.60 -14.00
C THR A 686 -16.70 -22.37 -14.23
N ARG A 687 -17.68 -22.56 -15.11
CA ARG A 687 -18.96 -21.82 -15.24
C ARG A 687 -18.97 -20.35 -15.66
N TYR A 688 -17.85 -19.70 -15.99
CA TYR A 688 -17.85 -18.30 -16.40
C TYR A 688 -17.41 -18.02 -17.85
N GLN A 689 -17.34 -19.06 -18.70
CA GLN A 689 -17.27 -18.84 -20.14
C GLN A 689 -18.66 -18.37 -20.62
N THR A 690 -18.66 -17.18 -21.10
CA THR A 690 -19.82 -16.56 -21.71
C THR A 690 -20.15 -17.23 -23.03
N VAL A 691 -21.38 -17.66 -23.18
CA VAL A 691 -21.93 -18.29 -24.39
C VAL A 691 -21.92 -17.35 -25.62
N ASP A 692 -21.60 -16.07 -25.46
CA ASP A 692 -21.78 -15.02 -26.47
C ASP A 692 -20.53 -14.17 -26.79
N GLY A 693 -19.32 -14.54 -26.30
CA GLY A 693 -18.03 -13.94 -26.71
C GLY A 693 -17.78 -12.48 -26.31
N ARG A 694 -18.61 -11.85 -25.48
CA ARG A 694 -18.40 -10.48 -25.00
C ARG A 694 -17.35 -10.41 -23.90
N SER A 695 -16.60 -9.30 -23.80
CA SER A 695 -15.53 -9.12 -22.83
C SER A 695 -16.07 -9.08 -21.40
N TRP A 696 -15.22 -9.33 -20.43
CA TRP A 696 -15.54 -9.27 -18.99
C TRP A 696 -16.04 -7.87 -18.59
N ILE A 697 -15.52 -6.84 -19.23
CA ILE A 697 -15.90 -5.44 -19.02
C ILE A 697 -17.34 -5.18 -19.53
N ASP A 698 -17.71 -5.74 -20.68
CA ASP A 698 -19.05 -5.58 -21.25
C ASP A 698 -20.15 -6.28 -20.43
N ARG A 699 -19.77 -7.15 -19.50
CA ARG A 699 -20.67 -7.87 -18.58
C ARG A 699 -20.39 -7.56 -17.11
N GLY A 700 -19.53 -6.57 -16.84
CA GLY A 700 -19.22 -6.15 -15.47
C GLY A 700 -20.47 -5.91 -14.62
N GLY A 701 -21.51 -5.31 -15.21
CA GLY A 701 -22.81 -5.12 -14.56
C GLY A 701 -23.46 -6.44 -14.08
N ASP A 702 -23.50 -7.47 -14.91
CA ASP A 702 -24.16 -8.74 -14.58
C ASP A 702 -23.35 -9.63 -13.62
N ARG A 703 -22.00 -9.52 -13.65
CA ARG A 703 -21.15 -10.30 -12.75
C ARG A 703 -20.89 -9.60 -11.44
N LEU A 704 -20.74 -8.28 -11.44
CA LEU A 704 -20.74 -7.48 -10.22
C LEU A 704 -22.06 -7.65 -9.47
N HIS A 705 -23.19 -7.78 -10.14
CA HIS A 705 -24.45 -8.22 -9.51
C HIS A 705 -24.35 -9.60 -8.83
N ARG A 706 -23.57 -10.52 -9.38
CA ARG A 706 -23.40 -11.86 -8.78
C ARG A 706 -22.34 -11.88 -7.69
N CYS A 707 -21.28 -11.09 -7.81
CA CYS A 707 -20.29 -10.89 -6.75
C CYS A 707 -20.80 -9.94 -5.65
N ALA A 708 -21.58 -8.90 -5.98
CA ALA A 708 -22.32 -8.14 -4.96
C ALA A 708 -23.33 -9.02 -4.23
N SER A 709 -23.90 -10.07 -4.86
CA SER A 709 -24.67 -11.10 -4.17
C SER A 709 -23.78 -12.05 -3.33
N CYS A 710 -22.48 -12.13 -3.58
CA CYS A 710 -21.51 -12.79 -2.70
C CYS A 710 -21.05 -11.87 -1.56
N ALA A 711 -20.77 -10.60 -1.82
CA ALA A 711 -20.61 -9.58 -0.77
C ALA A 711 -21.92 -9.42 0.03
N SER A 712 -23.10 -9.55 -0.60
CA SER A 712 -24.40 -9.61 0.06
C SER A 712 -24.70 -10.96 0.75
N ARG A 713 -23.93 -12.03 0.51
CA ARG A 713 -23.93 -13.20 1.41
C ARG A 713 -23.45 -12.85 2.82
N TYR A 714 -22.72 -11.79 2.94
CA TYR A 714 -22.31 -11.25 4.23
C TYR A 714 -23.33 -10.30 4.88
N GLY A 715 -24.45 -10.01 4.25
CA GLY A 715 -25.48 -9.11 4.80
C GLY A 715 -26.91 -9.32 4.33
N CYS A 716 -27.20 -10.23 3.40
CA CYS A 716 -28.56 -10.44 2.91
C CYS A 716 -29.37 -11.37 3.81
N THR A 717 -30.16 -10.78 4.71
CA THR A 717 -31.09 -11.48 5.60
C THR A 717 -32.23 -12.19 4.87
N GLN A 718 -32.44 -11.99 3.58
CA GLN A 718 -33.46 -12.68 2.80
C GLN A 718 -33.13 -14.15 2.48
N CYS A 719 -31.90 -14.59 2.64
CA CYS A 719 -31.49 -15.98 2.44
C CYS A 719 -31.63 -16.86 3.69
N LEU A 720 -32.00 -16.32 4.84
CA LEU A 720 -32.09 -17.04 6.11
C LEU A 720 -33.51 -17.44 6.53
N ASP A 721 -34.56 -17.15 5.73
CA ASP A 721 -35.90 -17.59 6.02
C ASP A 721 -36.20 -18.93 5.32
N PRO A 722 -36.35 -20.04 6.06
CA PRO A 722 -36.68 -21.35 5.49
C PRO A 722 -38.03 -21.43 4.76
N SER A 723 -38.91 -20.44 4.95
CA SER A 723 -40.27 -20.46 4.37
C SER A 723 -40.31 -20.09 2.88
N HIS A 724 -39.28 -19.43 2.34
CA HIS A 724 -39.22 -19.06 0.92
C HIS A 724 -38.60 -20.14 0.01
N TYR A 725 -38.14 -21.25 0.57
CA TYR A 725 -37.44 -22.31 -0.17
C TYR A 725 -38.34 -23.23 -1.01
N ARG A 726 -39.66 -23.01 -1.00
CA ARG A 726 -40.64 -23.94 -1.64
C ARG A 726 -41.24 -23.50 -2.97
N ARG A 727 -40.93 -22.32 -3.53
CA ARG A 727 -41.65 -21.83 -4.73
C ARG A 727 -40.86 -21.63 -6.01
N ASP A 728 -39.53 -21.58 -5.99
CA ASP A 728 -38.75 -21.37 -7.25
C ASP A 728 -37.65 -22.41 -7.42
N ARG A 729 -38.04 -23.60 -7.89
CA ARG A 729 -37.10 -24.71 -8.18
C ARG A 729 -36.33 -24.57 -9.49
N HIS A 730 -36.43 -23.48 -10.22
CA HIS A 730 -35.87 -23.43 -11.58
C HIS A 730 -34.76 -22.42 -11.85
N HIS A 731 -34.36 -21.57 -10.90
CA HIS A 731 -33.33 -20.53 -11.22
C HIS A 731 -32.23 -20.31 -10.18
N CYS A 732 -32.01 -21.19 -9.23
CA CYS A 732 -30.84 -21.13 -8.36
C CYS A 732 -30.20 -22.51 -8.20
N LYS A 733 -29.34 -22.89 -9.16
CA LYS A 733 -28.32 -23.93 -8.94
C LYS A 733 -27.03 -23.26 -8.47
N ILE A 734 -27.03 -22.74 -7.27
CA ILE A 734 -25.82 -22.43 -6.53
C ILE A 734 -25.68 -23.53 -5.49
N GLY A 735 -24.58 -24.27 -5.58
CA GLY A 735 -24.31 -25.39 -4.68
C GLY A 735 -24.29 -24.94 -3.23
N LEU A 736 -25.24 -25.38 -2.47
CA LEU A 736 -25.18 -25.39 -1.03
C LEU A 736 -23.97 -26.24 -0.63
N LEU A 737 -23.04 -25.68 0.10
CA LEU A 737 -22.06 -26.41 0.88
C LEU A 737 -22.82 -27.43 1.71
N ARG A 738 -22.73 -28.72 1.33
CA ARG A 738 -23.12 -29.80 2.20
C ARG A 738 -22.15 -29.81 3.38
N PRO A 739 -22.63 -29.96 4.62
CA PRO A 739 -21.73 -30.24 5.73
C PRO A 739 -20.96 -31.51 5.44
N SER A 740 -19.67 -31.48 5.70
CA SER A 740 -18.75 -32.61 5.64
C SER A 740 -19.36 -33.85 6.29
N PRO A 741 -19.25 -35.03 5.67
CA PRO A 741 -19.74 -36.29 6.24
C PRO A 741 -18.69 -36.87 7.18
N TYR A 742 -18.38 -36.20 8.28
CA TYR A 742 -17.68 -36.82 9.41
C TYR A 742 -18.52 -36.69 10.68
N GLY A 743 -19.56 -37.47 10.71
CA GLY A 743 -20.31 -37.78 11.90
C GLY A 743 -20.73 -39.23 11.83
N LYS A 744 -19.88 -40.12 12.31
CA LYS A 744 -20.13 -41.40 12.98
C LYS A 744 -18.88 -42.26 12.95
N PHE A 745 -18.14 -42.28 14.03
CA PHE A 745 -17.68 -43.56 14.60
C PHE A 745 -17.53 -43.36 16.12
N GLN A 746 -18.01 -44.34 16.81
CA GLN A 746 -18.23 -44.53 18.24
C GLN A 746 -17.14 -43.98 19.14
#